data_1e06a69b6584882a327a5b6c030e12cb
#
_entry.id   1e06a69b6584882a327a5b6c030e12cb
#
_cell.length_a   1.000
_cell.length_b   1.000
_cell.length_c   1.000
_cell.angle_alpha   90.00
_cell.angle_beta   90.00
_cell.angle_gamma   90.00
#
_symmetry.space_group_name_H-M   'P 1'
#
loop_
_entity.id
_entity.type
_entity.pdbx_description
1 polymer ?
#
loop_
_entity_poly.entity_id
_entity_poly.type
_entity_poly.pdbx_seq_one_letter_code
_entity_poly.pdbx_strand_id
1 'polypeptide(L)'
;MWRKAICPYDCPATCGLLIKEEKGKILEVKGDPRHPVSKGVICEKMKRYADSMYGPGRILYPMKRTGKKGEGKFQRITWEEAVSEITGKWKNIIKEWGSEAILPAVYSGVMSDIQRNCGHAFFNRMGASEIVMTLCSSAKGEGYRQVMGNTPSLEPDELKDSDFCILWGCHGKATRIHSLIDLINRRKKGARLVMIEAYANATAAYMDQVILVRPGTDGMLALSMMHVLVREKLTDEIFLREKTEGYETFEKSLAEYTPQRAEEITGVKAEVIENLAVAYGKAHAPSILLGSGNSRYRNGAMTVRIITLLPALVGAWKKPGGGLCGCRVTRKALVDLDRIRRPDFRDKPGRKININQLAGALTDQKKPVKSLYVYGLNPADTVSDQKVLLEGLAREDLFTVVHERFMTDTARYCDILLPAVFSPEQTDIYRSYGYPSVGYGKKIVEPAGECKSNWNTFQILALAMGYREPYFRMSEEEIAFHILHHPTEYLNQISAEEYTYLMEGGAVKMPGEDHLKIETKNGKILFVNQEAEEKIPRYIQLEEDEYPLHLVAVPSEYTLNTEFTDRKDMTDRRGKMTLKIHPVDAGKRGIRNGQRILCFNRLAEVEFIAELEEKMLPQTVAVQGVYGISESLNGYTVNALCHQRLSDWGEATTLNDNRVDIRPL
;
A
#
# COMPACT_ATOMS: atom_id res chain seq x y z
N MET A 1 11.32 19.40 25.92
CA MET A 1 12.17 19.80 24.77
C MET A 1 11.48 19.33 23.49
N TRP A 2 11.70 20.02 22.34
CA TRP A 2 11.23 19.54 21.04
C TRP A 2 12.28 18.66 20.39
N ARG A 3 11.90 17.46 19.99
CA ARG A 3 12.74 16.47 19.30
C ARG A 3 12.20 16.19 17.91
N LYS A 4 13.07 15.94 16.94
CA LYS A 4 12.69 15.55 15.58
C LYS A 4 12.33 14.06 15.55
N ALA A 5 11.35 13.70 14.72
CA ALA A 5 10.96 12.33 14.43
C ALA A 5 10.37 12.23 13.02
N ILE A 6 10.17 11.01 12.57
CA ILE A 6 9.59 10.71 11.26
C ILE A 6 8.30 9.88 11.45
N CYS A 7 7.28 10.17 10.65
CA CYS A 7 6.05 9.40 10.64
C CYS A 7 6.29 7.97 10.12
N PRO A 8 5.94 6.91 10.89
CA PRO A 8 6.29 5.53 10.55
C PRO A 8 5.30 4.83 9.64
N TYR A 9 4.18 5.45 9.30
CA TYR A 9 3.03 4.78 8.68
C TYR A 9 3.12 4.70 7.16
N ASP A 10 2.32 3.80 6.58
CA ASP A 10 2.23 3.53 5.13
C ASP A 10 1.60 4.70 4.36
N CYS A 11 2.39 5.74 4.20
CA CYS A 11 2.01 6.97 3.51
C CYS A 11 3.18 7.47 2.66
N PRO A 12 2.94 7.89 1.40
CA PRO A 12 4.01 8.33 0.52
C PRO A 12 4.74 9.59 0.97
N ALA A 13 4.20 10.35 1.93
CA ALA A 13 4.81 11.59 2.39
C ALA A 13 5.88 11.39 3.47
N THR A 14 5.78 10.34 4.30
CA THR A 14 6.73 10.06 5.40
C THR A 14 7.08 11.34 6.18
N CYS A 15 6.05 12.02 6.72
CA CYS A 15 6.13 13.39 7.25
C CYS A 15 7.15 13.52 8.38
N GLY A 16 7.87 14.65 8.40
CA GLY A 16 8.66 15.06 9.56
C GLY A 16 7.79 15.52 10.72
N LEU A 17 8.15 15.11 11.91
CA LEU A 17 7.45 15.41 13.14
C LEU A 17 8.37 16.17 14.11
N LEU A 18 7.78 17.07 14.88
CA LEU A 18 8.38 17.60 16.09
C LEU A 18 7.58 17.06 17.28
N ILE A 19 8.25 16.37 18.16
CA ILE A 19 7.69 15.74 19.36
C ILE A 19 8.15 16.52 20.59
N LYS A 20 7.21 17.02 21.40
CA LYS A 20 7.48 17.63 22.69
C LYS A 20 7.58 16.54 23.74
N GLU A 21 8.80 16.32 24.22
CA GLU A 21 9.09 15.39 25.30
C GLU A 21 9.33 16.14 26.61
N GLU A 22 8.77 15.64 27.69
CA GLU A 22 9.00 16.11 29.06
C GLU A 22 8.96 14.93 30.03
N LYS A 23 10.02 14.77 30.84
CA LYS A 23 10.15 13.71 31.87
C LYS A 23 9.89 12.30 31.32
N GLY A 24 10.39 12.01 30.11
CA GLY A 24 10.25 10.71 29.45
C GLY A 24 8.87 10.46 28.84
N LYS A 25 8.00 11.48 28.75
CA LYS A 25 6.68 11.37 28.12
C LYS A 25 6.51 12.32 26.95
N ILE A 26 5.81 11.86 25.94
CA ILE A 26 5.42 12.66 24.78
C ILE A 26 4.11 13.38 25.11
N LEU A 27 4.16 14.71 25.03
CA LEU A 27 3.00 15.57 25.36
C LEU A 27 2.30 16.10 24.10
N GLU A 28 3.05 16.37 23.02
CA GLU A 28 2.52 17.02 21.85
C GLU A 28 3.28 16.56 20.61
N VAL A 29 2.58 16.46 19.48
CA VAL A 29 3.14 16.15 18.16
C VAL A 29 2.65 17.18 17.16
N LYS A 30 3.59 17.78 16.42
CA LYS A 30 3.31 18.68 15.30
C LYS A 30 4.22 18.39 14.10
N GLY A 31 3.92 18.96 12.95
CA GLY A 31 4.77 18.84 11.77
C GLY A 31 6.05 19.63 11.89
N ASP A 32 7.14 19.09 11.34
CA ASP A 32 8.42 19.82 11.23
C ASP A 32 8.41 20.73 10.00
N PRO A 33 8.50 22.06 10.16
CA PRO A 33 8.54 23.00 9.03
C PRO A 33 9.77 22.83 8.13
N ARG A 34 10.86 22.29 8.66
CA ARG A 34 12.10 22.04 7.91
C ARG A 34 12.05 20.76 7.07
N HIS A 35 11.04 19.90 7.28
CA HIS A 35 10.93 18.67 6.52
C HIS A 35 10.69 18.95 5.03
N PRO A 36 11.48 18.39 4.10
CA PRO A 36 11.49 18.80 2.69
C PRO A 36 10.15 18.53 1.98
N VAL A 37 9.39 17.55 2.45
CA VAL A 37 8.12 17.13 1.83
C VAL A 37 6.92 17.76 2.54
N SER A 38 6.79 17.51 3.84
CA SER A 38 5.58 17.88 4.60
C SER A 38 5.53 19.34 5.03
N LYS A 39 6.70 20.04 5.10
CA LYS A 39 6.81 21.48 5.39
C LYS A 39 5.93 21.93 6.56
N GLY A 40 5.86 21.12 7.62
CA GLY A 40 5.05 21.38 8.80
C GLY A 40 3.60 20.89 8.74
N VAL A 41 3.14 20.41 7.60
CA VAL A 41 1.78 19.85 7.47
C VAL A 41 1.78 18.38 7.87
N ILE A 42 0.87 17.99 8.78
CA ILE A 42 0.61 16.59 9.15
C ILE A 42 -0.90 16.31 9.08
N CYS A 43 -1.25 15.05 8.83
CA CYS A 43 -2.66 14.65 8.79
C CYS A 43 -3.29 14.58 10.20
N GLU A 44 -4.62 14.60 10.25
CA GLU A 44 -5.38 14.53 11.51
C GLU A 44 -5.03 13.30 12.36
N LYS A 45 -4.73 12.16 11.70
CA LYS A 45 -4.33 10.92 12.36
C LYS A 45 -3.09 11.10 13.26
N MET A 46 -2.12 11.91 12.83
CA MET A 46 -0.84 12.11 13.54
C MET A 46 -0.90 13.20 14.63
N LYS A 47 -1.85 14.12 14.60
CA LYS A 47 -1.94 15.21 15.60
C LYS A 47 -2.05 14.71 17.04
N ARG A 48 -2.70 13.57 17.25
CA ARG A 48 -2.89 12.95 18.56
C ARG A 48 -2.17 11.58 18.65
N TYR A 49 -0.97 11.48 18.09
CA TYR A 49 -0.20 10.24 18.06
C TYR A 49 0.15 9.71 19.46
N ALA A 50 0.38 10.63 20.41
CA ALA A 50 0.63 10.27 21.81
C ALA A 50 -0.53 9.52 22.47
N ASP A 51 -1.78 9.76 22.04
CA ASP A 51 -2.95 9.08 22.58
C ASP A 51 -2.93 7.58 22.29
N SER A 52 -2.44 7.17 21.13
CA SER A 52 -2.20 5.76 20.81
C SER A 52 -1.08 5.17 21.69
N MET A 53 0.00 5.91 21.91
CA MET A 53 1.15 5.42 22.67
C MET A 53 0.80 5.13 24.14
N TYR A 54 -0.08 5.94 24.73
CA TYR A 54 -0.46 5.85 26.14
C TYR A 54 -1.90 5.36 26.35
N GLY A 55 -2.54 4.87 25.28
CA GLY A 55 -3.90 4.34 25.32
C GLY A 55 -4.02 3.07 26.17
N PRO A 56 -5.18 2.85 26.82
CA PRO A 56 -5.38 1.76 27.79
C PRO A 56 -5.33 0.36 27.16
N GLY A 57 -5.49 0.26 25.84
CA GLY A 57 -5.45 -1.01 25.10
C GLY A 57 -4.04 -1.46 24.69
N ARG A 58 -2.99 -0.68 25.04
CA ARG A 58 -1.61 -1.01 24.67
C ARG A 58 -1.12 -2.26 25.40
N ILE A 59 -0.52 -3.20 24.64
CA ILE A 59 0.14 -4.38 25.18
C ILE A 59 1.50 -3.96 25.73
N LEU A 60 1.76 -4.25 27.01
CA LEU A 60 2.97 -3.84 27.72
C LEU A 60 3.87 -5.00 28.15
N TYR A 61 3.39 -6.23 28.07
CA TYR A 61 4.07 -7.42 28.59
C TYR A 61 3.87 -8.59 27.63
N PRO A 62 4.82 -9.55 27.56
CA PRO A 62 4.57 -10.80 26.85
C PRO A 62 3.41 -11.57 27.46
N MET A 63 2.62 -12.20 26.63
CA MET A 63 1.44 -12.95 27.05
C MET A 63 1.34 -14.29 26.34
N LYS A 64 0.82 -15.30 27.04
CA LYS A 64 0.53 -16.63 26.52
C LYS A 64 -0.96 -16.89 26.53
N ARG A 65 -1.46 -17.47 25.48
CA ARG A 65 -2.87 -17.86 25.34
C ARG A 65 -3.27 -18.91 26.40
N THR A 66 -4.46 -18.73 26.99
CA THR A 66 -5.05 -19.66 27.96
C THR A 66 -6.39 -20.24 27.51
N GLY A 67 -7.07 -19.62 26.54
CA GLY A 67 -8.32 -20.08 25.94
C GLY A 67 -8.13 -20.71 24.56
N LYS A 68 -9.24 -20.94 23.85
CA LYS A 68 -9.21 -21.33 22.44
C LYS A 68 -8.72 -20.16 21.58
N LYS A 69 -8.14 -20.47 20.43
CA LYS A 69 -7.76 -19.46 19.43
C LYS A 69 -8.99 -18.63 19.02
N GLY A 70 -8.81 -17.31 18.95
CA GLY A 70 -9.89 -16.35 18.67
C GLY A 70 -10.61 -15.80 19.92
N GLU A 71 -10.56 -16.46 21.08
CA GLU A 71 -11.21 -15.97 22.32
C GLU A 71 -10.52 -14.73 22.93
N GLY A 72 -9.25 -14.50 22.63
CA GLY A 72 -8.49 -13.36 23.16
C GLY A 72 -8.20 -13.47 24.66
N LYS A 73 -8.13 -14.68 25.21
CA LYS A 73 -7.80 -14.96 26.62
C LYS A 73 -6.32 -15.24 26.78
N PHE A 74 -5.64 -14.43 27.57
CA PHE A 74 -4.20 -14.49 27.77
C PHE A 74 -3.82 -14.31 29.23
N GLN A 75 -2.66 -14.89 29.60
CA GLN A 75 -1.98 -14.61 30.86
C GLN A 75 -0.61 -14.00 30.58
N ARG A 76 -0.15 -13.09 31.43
CA ARG A 76 1.20 -12.53 31.36
C ARG A 76 2.23 -13.64 31.63
N ILE A 77 3.32 -13.60 30.88
CA ILE A 77 4.53 -14.41 31.05
C ILE A 77 5.76 -13.51 31.00
N THR A 78 6.93 -14.05 31.31
CA THR A 78 8.20 -13.31 31.13
C THR A 78 8.71 -13.42 29.71
N TRP A 79 9.67 -12.56 29.33
CA TRP A 79 10.37 -12.67 28.05
C TRP A 79 11.15 -13.99 27.94
N GLU A 80 11.75 -14.46 29.04
CA GLU A 80 12.49 -15.72 29.09
C GLU A 80 11.57 -16.91 28.78
N GLU A 81 10.38 -16.94 29.40
CA GLU A 81 9.35 -17.97 29.14
C GLU A 81 8.88 -17.91 27.69
N ALA A 82 8.58 -16.70 27.17
CA ALA A 82 8.15 -16.53 25.77
C ALA A 82 9.21 -17.01 24.78
N VAL A 83 10.46 -16.58 24.93
CA VAL A 83 11.58 -16.93 24.07
C VAL A 83 11.88 -18.43 24.13
N SER A 84 11.88 -19.02 25.34
CA SER A 84 12.08 -20.46 25.53
C SER A 84 11.02 -21.28 24.82
N GLU A 85 9.74 -20.92 24.96
CA GLU A 85 8.62 -21.60 24.31
C GLU A 85 8.70 -21.47 22.78
N ILE A 86 8.89 -20.25 22.26
CA ILE A 86 8.98 -19.97 20.82
C ILE A 86 10.11 -20.80 20.20
N THR A 87 11.33 -20.71 20.76
CA THR A 87 12.49 -21.36 20.18
C THR A 87 12.45 -22.89 20.35
N GLY A 88 11.88 -23.39 21.45
CA GLY A 88 11.62 -24.80 21.68
C GLY A 88 10.64 -25.39 20.66
N LYS A 89 9.51 -24.70 20.41
CA LYS A 89 8.54 -25.09 19.38
C LYS A 89 9.16 -25.07 17.98
N TRP A 90 9.91 -24.02 17.64
CA TRP A 90 10.56 -23.94 16.33
C TRP A 90 11.60 -25.05 16.10
N LYS A 91 12.43 -25.37 17.10
CA LYS A 91 13.39 -26.48 17.00
C LYS A 91 12.69 -27.82 16.75
N ASN A 92 11.53 -28.06 17.38
CA ASN A 92 10.74 -29.26 17.15
C ASN A 92 10.11 -29.27 15.75
N ILE A 93 9.52 -28.15 15.30
CA ILE A 93 8.95 -28.00 13.96
C ILE A 93 10.03 -28.21 12.88
N ILE A 94 11.21 -27.62 13.05
CA ILE A 94 12.32 -27.78 12.11
C ILE A 94 12.76 -29.27 12.02
N LYS A 95 12.83 -29.95 13.16
CA LYS A 95 13.20 -31.37 13.20
C LYS A 95 12.17 -32.28 12.52
N GLU A 96 10.88 -31.98 12.67
CA GLU A 96 9.80 -32.86 12.20
C GLU A 96 9.36 -32.51 10.77
N TRP A 97 9.27 -31.19 10.45
CA TRP A 97 8.66 -30.69 9.22
C TRP A 97 9.62 -29.90 8.31
N GLY A 98 10.83 -29.62 8.79
CA GLY A 98 11.76 -28.71 8.12
C GLY A 98 11.48 -27.23 8.41
N SER A 99 12.49 -26.38 8.15
CA SER A 99 12.42 -24.94 8.44
C SER A 99 11.37 -24.20 7.60
N GLU A 100 11.05 -24.70 6.39
CA GLU A 100 10.02 -24.10 5.52
C GLU A 100 8.58 -24.25 6.05
N ALA A 101 8.37 -25.08 7.11
CA ALA A 101 7.09 -25.12 7.82
C ALA A 101 6.88 -23.90 8.75
N ILE A 102 7.88 -23.04 8.90
CA ILE A 102 7.82 -21.78 9.62
C ILE A 102 7.67 -20.64 8.61
N LEU A 103 6.63 -19.81 8.75
CA LEU A 103 6.33 -18.69 7.87
C LEU A 103 6.35 -17.37 8.65
N PRO A 104 7.28 -16.45 8.36
CA PRO A 104 7.12 -15.05 8.79
C PRO A 104 6.10 -14.34 7.91
N ALA A 105 5.22 -13.55 8.52
CA ALA A 105 4.27 -12.70 7.84
C ALA A 105 4.48 -11.25 8.25
N VAL A 106 4.93 -10.42 7.31
CA VAL A 106 5.20 -9.00 7.52
C VAL A 106 4.70 -8.19 6.32
N TYR A 107 4.24 -6.97 6.59
CA TYR A 107 3.90 -6.03 5.52
C TYR A 107 4.19 -4.57 5.91
N SER A 108 3.24 -3.67 5.72
CA SER A 108 3.44 -2.23 5.78
C SER A 108 2.90 -1.56 7.05
N GLY A 109 2.64 -2.30 8.12
CA GLY A 109 2.25 -1.73 9.42
C GLY A 109 3.34 -0.84 10.03
N VAL A 110 4.59 -1.04 9.59
CA VAL A 110 5.72 -0.13 9.82
C VAL A 110 6.44 0.10 8.50
N MET A 111 6.57 1.36 8.06
CA MET A 111 7.20 1.74 6.79
C MET A 111 8.63 2.27 6.98
N SER A 112 9.35 1.69 7.90
CA SER A 112 10.77 1.93 8.13
C SER A 112 11.63 0.84 7.48
N ASP A 113 12.92 1.08 7.37
CA ASP A 113 13.82 0.15 6.72
C ASP A 113 14.38 -0.91 7.67
N ILE A 114 14.78 -0.54 8.89
CA ILE A 114 15.36 -1.49 9.85
C ILE A 114 14.27 -2.39 10.45
N GLN A 115 13.30 -1.81 11.14
CA GLN A 115 12.32 -2.57 11.91
C GLN A 115 11.40 -3.43 11.03
N ARG A 116 11.10 -2.98 9.81
CA ARG A 116 10.32 -3.76 8.85
C ARG A 116 11.09 -4.95 8.30
N ASN A 117 12.39 -4.78 8.06
CA ASN A 117 13.16 -5.76 7.28
C ASN A 117 14.10 -6.65 8.12
N CYS A 118 14.33 -6.34 9.40
CA CYS A 118 15.28 -7.08 10.25
C CYS A 118 14.92 -8.57 10.42
N GLY A 119 13.64 -8.89 10.44
CA GLY A 119 13.18 -10.29 10.53
C GLY A 119 13.63 -11.17 9.37
N HIS A 120 13.85 -10.56 8.17
CA HIS A 120 14.36 -11.33 7.03
C HIS A 120 15.72 -11.97 7.33
N ALA A 121 16.64 -11.26 7.97
CA ALA A 121 17.96 -11.80 8.35
C ALA A 121 17.82 -13.03 9.25
N PHE A 122 16.96 -12.97 10.25
CA PHE A 122 16.70 -14.05 11.18
C PHE A 122 16.08 -15.28 10.49
N PHE A 123 15.04 -15.08 9.68
CA PHE A 123 14.36 -16.16 8.98
C PHE A 123 15.18 -16.69 7.79
N ASN A 124 16.05 -15.89 7.17
CA ASN A 124 17.03 -16.34 6.21
C ASN A 124 18.03 -17.30 6.86
N ARG A 125 18.55 -16.94 8.04
CA ARG A 125 19.46 -17.81 8.80
C ARG A 125 18.80 -19.12 9.24
N MET A 126 17.52 -19.09 9.52
CA MET A 126 16.73 -20.28 9.84
C MET A 126 16.44 -21.16 8.62
N GLY A 127 16.41 -20.61 7.40
CA GLY A 127 15.93 -21.27 6.19
C GLY A 127 14.41 -21.40 6.13
N ALA A 128 13.68 -20.50 6.80
CA ALA A 128 12.21 -20.48 6.84
C ALA A 128 11.58 -20.14 5.48
N SER A 129 10.28 -20.35 5.31
CA SER A 129 9.52 -19.85 4.14
C SER A 129 9.61 -18.32 4.03
N GLU A 130 9.40 -17.80 2.83
CA GLU A 130 9.39 -16.37 2.54
C GLU A 130 7.98 -15.89 2.20
N ILE A 131 7.56 -14.76 2.80
CA ILE A 131 6.35 -14.07 2.36
C ILE A 131 6.67 -13.12 1.20
N VAL A 132 5.95 -13.25 0.09
CA VAL A 132 6.05 -12.34 -1.05
C VAL A 132 5.07 -11.19 -0.86
N MET A 133 5.59 -9.97 -0.69
CA MET A 133 4.83 -8.79 -0.27
C MET A 133 4.20 -8.06 -1.47
N THR A 134 3.06 -8.51 -1.96
CA THR A 134 2.41 -8.03 -3.19
C THR A 134 1.00 -7.42 -2.99
N LEU A 135 0.58 -7.09 -1.75
CA LEU A 135 -0.75 -6.54 -1.47
C LEU A 135 -1.03 -5.16 -2.11
N CYS A 136 -0.01 -4.36 -2.42
CA CYS A 136 -0.26 -2.94 -2.72
C CYS A 136 -0.05 -2.58 -4.19
N SER A 137 1.20 -2.54 -4.66
CA SER A 137 1.56 -1.84 -5.90
C SER A 137 2.40 -2.67 -6.89
N SER A 138 2.50 -3.97 -6.70
CA SER A 138 3.34 -4.82 -7.55
C SER A 138 2.84 -4.85 -9.00
N ALA A 139 1.53 -5.00 -9.24
CA ALA A 139 0.96 -4.91 -10.58
C ALA A 139 1.18 -3.54 -11.23
N LYS A 140 1.01 -2.45 -10.45
CA LYS A 140 1.30 -1.10 -10.90
C LYS A 140 2.76 -0.94 -11.33
N GLY A 141 3.69 -1.41 -10.50
CA GLY A 141 5.12 -1.38 -10.80
C GLY A 141 5.48 -2.21 -12.03
N GLU A 142 4.83 -3.35 -12.21
CA GLU A 142 5.08 -4.22 -13.37
C GLU A 142 4.58 -3.61 -14.67
N GLY A 143 3.32 -3.10 -14.70
CA GLY A 143 2.80 -2.41 -15.87
C GLY A 143 3.69 -1.24 -16.32
N TYR A 144 4.24 -0.51 -15.35
CA TYR A 144 5.17 0.58 -15.62
C TYR A 144 6.49 0.10 -16.21
N ARG A 145 7.11 -0.94 -15.63
CA ARG A 145 8.38 -1.51 -16.10
C ARG A 145 8.29 -2.04 -17.52
N GLN A 146 7.15 -2.57 -17.92
CA GLN A 146 6.95 -3.05 -19.29
C GLN A 146 7.02 -1.94 -20.36
N VAL A 147 6.83 -0.68 -19.95
CA VAL A 147 6.92 0.51 -20.80
C VAL A 147 8.26 1.20 -20.69
N MET A 148 8.77 1.36 -19.47
CA MET A 148 9.90 2.23 -19.14
C MET A 148 11.17 1.46 -18.72
N GLY A 149 11.11 0.13 -18.57
CA GLY A 149 12.19 -0.68 -17.98
C GLY A 149 12.33 -0.51 -16.48
N ASN A 150 11.87 0.61 -15.96
CA ASN A 150 11.87 1.02 -14.56
C ASN A 150 10.54 1.72 -14.23
N THR A 151 10.48 2.43 -13.09
CA THR A 151 9.32 3.25 -12.67
C THR A 151 9.70 4.74 -12.55
N PRO A 152 10.17 5.41 -13.64
CA PRO A 152 10.41 6.85 -13.60
C PRO A 152 9.09 7.58 -13.34
N SER A 153 9.16 8.67 -12.61
CA SER A 153 7.94 9.37 -12.16
C SER A 153 8.25 10.83 -11.93
N LEU A 154 7.30 11.70 -12.22
CA LEU A 154 7.32 13.04 -11.66
C LEU A 154 7.43 12.94 -10.14
N GLU A 155 8.22 13.81 -9.55
CA GLU A 155 8.14 14.04 -8.11
C GLU A 155 6.80 14.73 -7.80
N PRO A 156 6.13 14.39 -6.70
CA PRO A 156 4.84 14.99 -6.40
C PRO A 156 4.85 16.51 -6.27
N ASP A 157 5.98 17.12 -5.90
CA ASP A 157 6.13 18.57 -5.83
C ASP A 157 6.32 19.24 -7.22
N GLU A 158 6.61 18.49 -8.28
CA GLU A 158 6.59 19.00 -9.66
C GLU A 158 5.16 19.23 -10.16
N LEU A 159 4.16 18.58 -9.56
CA LEU A 159 2.74 18.79 -9.92
C LEU A 159 2.28 20.25 -9.75
N LYS A 160 3.00 21.06 -8.96
CA LYS A 160 2.77 22.51 -8.84
C LYS A 160 2.96 23.27 -10.17
N ASP A 161 3.68 22.66 -11.14
CA ASP A 161 3.97 23.26 -12.44
C ASP A 161 3.02 22.76 -13.54
N SER A 162 2.18 21.75 -13.25
CA SER A 162 1.16 21.23 -14.17
C SER A 162 0.02 22.22 -14.39
N ASP A 163 -0.48 22.33 -15.60
CA ASP A 163 -1.67 23.13 -15.96
C ASP A 163 -2.92 22.28 -16.19
N PHE A 164 -2.76 20.96 -16.28
CA PHE A 164 -3.84 19.99 -16.40
C PHE A 164 -3.46 18.70 -15.66
N CYS A 165 -4.17 18.32 -14.62
CA CYS A 165 -3.85 17.11 -13.86
C CYS A 165 -5.06 16.17 -13.76
N ILE A 166 -4.86 14.90 -14.16
CA ILE A 166 -5.81 13.82 -13.95
C ILE A 166 -5.43 13.06 -12.68
N LEU A 167 -6.29 13.06 -11.66
CA LEU A 167 -6.19 12.16 -10.52
C LEU A 167 -6.90 10.84 -10.89
N TRP A 168 -6.16 9.81 -11.22
CA TRP A 168 -6.69 8.55 -11.74
C TRP A 168 -6.54 7.40 -10.74
N GLY A 169 -7.67 6.81 -10.30
CA GLY A 169 -7.69 5.76 -9.29
C GLY A 169 -7.04 6.21 -7.96
N CYS A 170 -7.23 7.48 -7.57
CA CYS A 170 -6.50 8.13 -6.49
C CYS A 170 -7.41 8.91 -5.53
N HIS A 171 -7.61 8.40 -4.31
CA HIS A 171 -8.27 9.15 -3.24
C HIS A 171 -7.29 10.15 -2.61
N GLY A 172 -7.09 11.32 -3.25
CA GLY A 172 -6.09 12.32 -2.86
C GLY A 172 -6.21 12.78 -1.41
N LYS A 173 -7.44 13.01 -0.93
CA LYS A 173 -7.69 13.46 0.44
C LYS A 173 -7.33 12.44 1.51
N ALA A 174 -7.39 11.13 1.20
CA ALA A 174 -7.01 10.06 2.13
C ALA A 174 -5.54 9.68 2.03
N THR A 175 -4.96 9.65 0.82
CA THR A 175 -3.67 8.99 0.54
C THR A 175 -2.59 9.90 -0.05
N ARG A 176 -2.93 11.11 -0.53
CA ARG A 176 -2.02 12.04 -1.23
C ARG A 176 -2.23 13.49 -0.79
N ILE A 177 -2.35 13.74 0.52
CA ILE A 177 -2.74 15.05 1.08
C ILE A 177 -1.83 16.17 0.61
N HIS A 178 -0.50 15.99 0.61
CA HIS A 178 0.45 17.02 0.20
C HIS A 178 0.34 17.35 -1.28
N SER A 179 0.31 16.32 -2.15
CA SER A 179 0.07 16.54 -3.59
C SER A 179 -1.28 17.21 -3.86
N LEU A 180 -2.33 16.85 -3.11
CA LEU A 180 -3.63 17.49 -3.27
C LEU A 180 -3.61 18.96 -2.86
N ILE A 181 -2.88 19.34 -1.81
CA ILE A 181 -2.69 20.75 -1.41
C ILE A 181 -2.01 21.54 -2.55
N ASP A 182 -0.94 21.00 -3.12
CA ASP A 182 -0.22 21.64 -4.22
C ASP A 182 -1.12 21.80 -5.46
N LEU A 183 -1.88 20.77 -5.82
CA LEU A 183 -2.83 20.80 -6.93
C LEU A 183 -3.97 21.81 -6.70
N ILE A 184 -4.55 21.87 -5.49
CA ILE A 184 -5.56 22.88 -5.15
C ILE A 184 -4.99 24.29 -5.29
N ASN A 185 -3.76 24.52 -4.86
CA ASN A 185 -3.10 25.81 -5.02
C ASN A 185 -2.84 26.13 -6.50
N ARG A 186 -2.50 25.12 -7.30
CA ARG A 186 -2.30 25.27 -8.74
C ARG A 186 -3.63 25.56 -9.48
N ARG A 187 -4.72 24.88 -9.07
CA ARG A 187 -6.08 25.15 -9.56
C ARG A 187 -6.49 26.62 -9.39
N LYS A 188 -6.21 27.23 -8.23
CA LYS A 188 -6.43 28.64 -7.98
C LYS A 188 -5.67 29.56 -8.94
N LYS A 189 -4.63 29.04 -9.61
CA LYS A 189 -3.83 29.75 -10.61
C LYS A 189 -4.21 29.37 -12.07
N GLY A 190 -5.33 28.67 -12.25
CA GLY A 190 -5.91 28.36 -13.56
C GLY A 190 -5.64 26.94 -14.09
N ALA A 191 -4.97 26.05 -13.34
CA ALA A 191 -4.87 24.66 -13.73
C ALA A 191 -6.22 23.95 -13.63
N ARG A 192 -6.48 23.00 -14.55
CA ARG A 192 -7.67 22.15 -14.54
C ARG A 192 -7.40 20.83 -13.86
N LEU A 193 -8.25 20.45 -12.91
CA LEU A 193 -8.16 19.18 -12.19
C LEU A 193 -9.32 18.27 -12.56
N VAL A 194 -9.00 17.04 -13.00
CA VAL A 194 -9.97 16.02 -13.37
C VAL A 194 -9.75 14.79 -12.48
N MET A 195 -10.83 14.19 -11.99
CA MET A 195 -10.79 12.94 -11.27
C MET A 195 -11.45 11.83 -12.10
N ILE A 196 -10.78 10.68 -12.22
CA ILE A 196 -11.32 9.46 -12.82
C ILE A 196 -11.35 8.38 -11.76
N GLU A 197 -12.55 7.90 -11.41
CA GLU A 197 -12.77 6.96 -10.30
C GLU A 197 -14.03 6.10 -10.50
N ALA A 198 -14.12 4.99 -9.77
CA ALA A 198 -15.32 4.16 -9.75
C ALA A 198 -16.49 4.79 -8.98
N TYR A 199 -16.20 5.70 -8.02
CA TYR A 199 -17.18 6.50 -7.29
C TYR A 199 -16.58 7.85 -6.88
N ALA A 200 -17.41 8.86 -6.67
CA ALA A 200 -16.97 10.20 -6.28
C ALA A 200 -16.59 10.23 -4.79
N ASN A 201 -15.32 9.91 -4.47
CA ASN A 201 -14.80 10.03 -3.11
C ASN A 201 -14.63 11.51 -2.69
N ALA A 202 -14.26 11.76 -1.43
CA ALA A 202 -14.14 13.11 -0.87
C ALA A 202 -13.13 14.04 -1.59
N THR A 203 -12.29 13.52 -2.47
CA THR A 203 -11.42 14.34 -3.33
C THR A 203 -12.20 15.08 -4.39
N ALA A 204 -13.37 14.57 -4.79
CA ALA A 204 -14.24 15.15 -5.82
C ALA A 204 -14.61 16.63 -5.54
N ALA A 205 -14.71 17.03 -4.27
CA ALA A 205 -15.02 18.41 -3.88
C ALA A 205 -13.97 19.45 -4.33
N TYR A 206 -12.77 18.99 -4.71
CA TYR A 206 -11.65 19.85 -5.12
C TYR A 206 -11.41 19.83 -6.63
N MET A 207 -12.17 19.03 -7.38
CA MET A 207 -11.98 18.82 -8.82
C MET A 207 -12.89 19.74 -9.64
N ASP A 208 -12.45 20.06 -10.86
CA ASP A 208 -13.27 20.77 -11.85
C ASP A 208 -14.20 19.80 -12.59
N GLN A 209 -13.78 18.54 -12.72
CA GLN A 209 -14.58 17.51 -13.35
C GLN A 209 -14.35 16.16 -12.65
N VAL A 210 -15.43 15.40 -12.47
CA VAL A 210 -15.42 14.04 -11.97
C VAL A 210 -15.98 13.13 -13.05
N ILE A 211 -15.21 12.12 -13.45
CA ILE A 211 -15.58 11.12 -14.45
C ILE A 211 -15.68 9.79 -13.75
N LEU A 212 -16.87 9.23 -13.70
CA LEU A 212 -17.11 7.92 -13.12
C LEU A 212 -16.94 6.86 -14.21
N VAL A 213 -16.12 5.86 -13.91
CA VAL A 213 -15.80 4.76 -14.82
C VAL A 213 -16.20 3.42 -14.20
N ARG A 214 -16.74 2.49 -15.02
CA ARG A 214 -17.00 1.14 -14.51
C ARG A 214 -15.72 0.49 -14.04
N PRO A 215 -15.74 -0.18 -12.87
CA PRO A 215 -14.57 -0.84 -12.31
C PRO A 215 -13.85 -1.76 -13.31
N GLY A 216 -12.51 -1.61 -13.43
CA GLY A 216 -11.66 -2.43 -14.30
C GLY A 216 -11.68 -2.09 -15.79
N THR A 217 -12.32 -0.98 -16.18
CA THR A 217 -12.40 -0.55 -17.59
C THR A 217 -11.52 0.67 -17.91
N ASP A 218 -10.68 1.09 -16.98
CA ASP A 218 -9.77 2.24 -17.11
C ASP A 218 -8.83 2.13 -18.32
N GLY A 219 -8.38 0.91 -18.66
CA GLY A 219 -7.55 0.66 -19.84
C GLY A 219 -8.29 0.98 -21.15
N MET A 220 -9.59 0.66 -21.24
CA MET A 220 -10.42 1.01 -22.40
C MET A 220 -10.57 2.53 -22.53
N LEU A 221 -10.81 3.23 -21.42
CA LEU A 221 -10.89 4.69 -21.40
C LEU A 221 -9.58 5.32 -21.90
N ALA A 222 -8.42 4.85 -21.41
CA ALA A 222 -7.12 5.37 -21.80
C ALA A 222 -6.80 5.11 -23.28
N LEU A 223 -7.10 3.93 -23.80
CA LEU A 223 -6.93 3.62 -25.25
C LEU A 223 -7.83 4.48 -26.12
N SER A 224 -9.07 4.72 -25.69
CA SER A 224 -9.99 5.60 -26.41
C SER A 224 -9.53 7.07 -26.40
N MET A 225 -8.97 7.54 -25.28
CA MET A 225 -8.33 8.87 -25.24
C MET A 225 -7.17 8.94 -26.26
N MET A 226 -6.33 7.90 -26.35
CA MET A 226 -5.24 7.84 -27.31
C MET A 226 -5.74 7.83 -28.76
N HIS A 227 -6.81 7.08 -29.05
CA HIS A 227 -7.49 7.11 -30.35
C HIS A 227 -7.88 8.55 -30.75
N VAL A 228 -8.51 9.29 -29.82
CA VAL A 228 -8.89 10.69 -30.08
C VAL A 228 -7.67 11.58 -30.28
N LEU A 229 -6.62 11.44 -29.45
CA LEU A 229 -5.39 12.22 -29.58
C LEU A 229 -4.73 12.05 -30.96
N VAL A 230 -4.69 10.83 -31.48
CA VAL A 230 -4.18 10.52 -32.84
C VAL A 230 -5.09 11.12 -33.89
N ARG A 231 -6.39 10.90 -33.82
CA ARG A 231 -7.40 11.43 -34.75
C ARG A 231 -7.33 12.95 -34.88
N GLU A 232 -7.22 13.64 -33.73
CA GLU A 232 -7.16 15.11 -33.67
C GLU A 232 -5.75 15.68 -33.88
N LYS A 233 -4.75 14.84 -34.19
CA LYS A 233 -3.35 15.23 -34.44
C LYS A 233 -2.75 16.02 -33.26
N LEU A 234 -3.03 15.56 -32.05
CA LEU A 234 -2.53 16.12 -30.77
C LEU A 234 -1.34 15.34 -30.22
N THR A 235 -0.69 14.54 -31.07
CA THR A 235 0.52 13.76 -30.76
C THR A 235 1.78 14.59 -30.96
N ASP A 236 2.83 14.29 -30.16
CA ASP A 236 4.15 14.91 -30.35
C ASP A 236 5.04 14.00 -31.22
N GLU A 237 4.96 14.19 -32.53
CA GLU A 237 5.65 13.37 -33.53
C GLU A 237 7.19 13.34 -33.32
N ILE A 238 7.78 14.45 -32.85
CA ILE A 238 9.22 14.53 -32.61
C ILE A 238 9.57 13.64 -31.41
N PHE A 239 8.85 13.77 -30.33
CA PHE A 239 9.07 12.95 -29.12
C PHE A 239 8.85 11.46 -29.42
N LEU A 240 7.79 11.12 -30.14
CA LEU A 240 7.48 9.75 -30.53
C LEU A 240 8.61 9.12 -31.32
N ARG A 241 9.11 9.80 -32.34
CA ARG A 241 10.22 9.31 -33.17
C ARG A 241 11.52 9.15 -32.39
N GLU A 242 11.86 10.11 -31.51
CA GLU A 242 13.16 10.14 -30.85
C GLU A 242 13.21 9.29 -29.58
N LYS A 243 12.13 9.26 -28.81
CA LYS A 243 12.10 8.70 -27.45
C LYS A 243 11.29 7.42 -27.31
N THR A 244 10.63 6.93 -28.38
CA THR A 244 9.78 5.75 -28.30
C THR A 244 10.14 4.67 -29.31
N GLU A 245 9.62 3.47 -29.09
CA GLU A 245 9.73 2.34 -30.00
C GLU A 245 8.37 1.65 -30.19
N GLY A 246 8.07 1.27 -31.42
CA GLY A 246 6.88 0.50 -31.79
C GLY A 246 5.60 1.34 -31.89
N TYR A 247 5.70 2.69 -31.92
CA TYR A 247 4.52 3.56 -31.96
C TYR A 247 3.67 3.31 -33.22
N GLU A 248 4.26 3.19 -34.42
CA GLU A 248 3.49 3.00 -35.65
C GLU A 248 2.70 1.68 -35.68
N THR A 249 3.19 0.67 -35.00
CA THR A 249 2.47 -0.61 -34.84
C THR A 249 1.33 -0.48 -33.82
N PHE A 250 1.59 0.21 -32.71
CA PHE A 250 0.59 0.47 -31.69
C PHE A 250 -0.52 1.39 -32.20
N GLU A 251 -0.20 2.45 -32.94
CA GLU A 251 -1.15 3.39 -33.52
C GLU A 251 -2.23 2.68 -34.35
N LYS A 252 -1.83 1.71 -35.18
CA LYS A 252 -2.77 0.91 -35.98
C LYS A 252 -3.78 0.15 -35.13
N SER A 253 -3.37 -0.30 -33.93
CA SER A 253 -4.25 -1.00 -33.01
C SER A 253 -5.29 -0.08 -32.34
N LEU A 254 -5.08 1.23 -32.36
CA LEU A 254 -6.01 2.19 -31.74
C LEU A 254 -7.33 2.34 -32.52
N ALA A 255 -7.40 1.91 -33.79
CA ALA A 255 -8.59 2.07 -34.63
C ALA A 255 -9.86 1.47 -34.04
N GLU A 256 -9.75 0.42 -33.24
CA GLU A 256 -10.88 -0.25 -32.60
C GLU A 256 -11.38 0.41 -31.30
N TYR A 257 -10.60 1.32 -30.70
CA TYR A 257 -10.92 1.93 -29.40
C TYR A 257 -11.64 3.27 -29.57
N THR A 258 -12.71 3.28 -30.36
CA THR A 258 -13.51 4.50 -30.61
C THR A 258 -14.21 4.99 -29.32
N PRO A 259 -14.49 6.31 -29.18
CA PRO A 259 -15.25 6.82 -28.03
C PRO A 259 -16.61 6.16 -27.84
N GLN A 260 -17.31 5.79 -28.91
CA GLN A 260 -18.59 5.11 -28.88
C GLN A 260 -18.47 3.71 -28.25
N ARG A 261 -17.49 2.91 -28.70
CA ARG A 261 -17.21 1.60 -28.10
C ARG A 261 -16.78 1.74 -26.64
N ALA A 262 -15.99 2.76 -26.33
CA ALA A 262 -15.58 3.01 -24.96
C ALA A 262 -16.75 3.43 -24.04
N GLU A 263 -17.73 4.18 -24.55
CA GLU A 263 -18.95 4.51 -23.80
C GLU A 263 -19.72 3.23 -23.39
N GLU A 264 -19.88 2.29 -24.29
CA GLU A 264 -20.56 1.02 -24.01
C GLU A 264 -19.87 0.23 -22.89
N ILE A 265 -18.55 0.18 -22.90
CA ILE A 265 -17.74 -0.60 -21.97
C ILE A 265 -17.54 0.13 -20.63
N THR A 266 -17.18 1.41 -20.69
CA THR A 266 -16.76 2.20 -19.50
C THR A 266 -17.92 2.88 -18.78
N GLY A 267 -19.02 3.12 -19.48
CA GLY A 267 -20.13 3.95 -19.00
C GLY A 267 -19.86 5.45 -19.11
N VAL A 268 -18.69 5.87 -19.61
CA VAL A 268 -18.35 7.27 -19.82
C VAL A 268 -18.85 7.69 -21.22
N LYS A 269 -19.62 8.77 -21.30
CA LYS A 269 -20.15 9.28 -22.56
C LYS A 269 -19.05 9.57 -23.59
N ALA A 270 -19.25 9.20 -24.85
CA ALA A 270 -18.29 9.41 -25.93
C ALA A 270 -17.83 10.87 -26.03
N GLU A 271 -18.76 11.83 -25.90
CA GLU A 271 -18.44 13.26 -25.88
C GLU A 271 -17.53 13.66 -24.71
N VAL A 272 -17.71 13.05 -23.54
CA VAL A 272 -16.86 13.29 -22.37
C VAL A 272 -15.45 12.77 -22.61
N ILE A 273 -15.31 11.60 -23.23
CA ILE A 273 -14.02 11.02 -23.59
C ILE A 273 -13.29 11.92 -24.60
N GLU A 274 -13.98 12.38 -25.64
CA GLU A 274 -13.42 13.28 -26.65
C GLU A 274 -12.96 14.60 -26.03
N ASN A 275 -13.82 15.24 -25.23
CA ASN A 275 -13.49 16.50 -24.57
C ASN A 275 -12.32 16.36 -23.60
N LEU A 276 -12.23 15.24 -22.86
CA LEU A 276 -11.13 14.96 -21.95
C LEU A 276 -9.81 14.78 -22.72
N ALA A 277 -9.82 13.97 -23.77
CA ALA A 277 -8.62 13.69 -24.59
C ALA A 277 -8.11 14.96 -25.25
N VAL A 278 -8.99 15.75 -25.86
CA VAL A 278 -8.62 17.03 -26.51
C VAL A 278 -8.08 18.03 -25.49
N ALA A 279 -8.70 18.13 -24.30
CA ALA A 279 -8.20 19.02 -23.25
C ALA A 279 -6.82 18.60 -22.73
N TYR A 280 -6.61 17.29 -22.54
CA TYR A 280 -5.32 16.72 -22.14
C TYR A 280 -4.24 16.99 -23.21
N GLY A 281 -4.54 16.74 -24.49
CA GLY A 281 -3.58 16.92 -25.59
C GLY A 281 -3.23 18.39 -25.87
N LYS A 282 -4.13 19.34 -25.57
CA LYS A 282 -3.88 20.77 -25.73
C LYS A 282 -3.21 21.43 -24.52
N ALA A 283 -3.15 20.76 -23.39
CA ALA A 283 -2.49 21.28 -22.20
C ALA A 283 -0.98 21.45 -22.43
N HIS A 284 -0.38 22.47 -21.79
CA HIS A 284 1.05 22.73 -21.93
C HIS A 284 1.89 21.70 -21.16
N ALA A 285 1.49 21.38 -19.94
CA ALA A 285 2.17 20.43 -19.05
C ALA A 285 1.14 19.46 -18.43
N PRO A 286 0.53 18.57 -19.26
CA PRO A 286 -0.47 17.63 -18.74
C PRO A 286 0.18 16.58 -17.86
N SER A 287 -0.44 16.29 -16.72
CA SER A 287 0.03 15.29 -15.78
C SER A 287 -1.06 14.30 -15.38
N ILE A 288 -0.62 13.13 -14.93
CA ILE A 288 -1.48 12.10 -14.33
C ILE A 288 -0.95 11.77 -12.95
N LEU A 289 -1.74 12.03 -11.89
CA LEU A 289 -1.47 11.49 -10.56
C LEU A 289 -2.14 10.13 -10.43
N LEU A 290 -1.36 9.06 -10.66
CA LEU A 290 -1.83 7.70 -10.72
C LEU A 290 -1.87 7.06 -9.34
N GLY A 291 -3.07 6.73 -8.85
CA GLY A 291 -3.29 5.94 -7.65
C GLY A 291 -2.97 4.45 -7.84
N SER A 292 -3.40 3.63 -6.88
CA SER A 292 -3.28 2.17 -6.99
C SER A 292 -4.66 1.49 -7.15
N GLY A 293 -5.75 2.25 -7.20
CA GLY A 293 -7.09 1.72 -7.35
C GLY A 293 -7.27 0.91 -8.63
N ASN A 294 -6.80 1.45 -9.74
CA ASN A 294 -6.87 0.84 -11.07
C ASN A 294 -5.91 -0.33 -11.31
N SER A 295 -4.97 -0.60 -10.41
CA SER A 295 -4.10 -1.78 -10.49
C SER A 295 -4.58 -2.97 -9.63
N ARG A 296 -5.76 -2.87 -8.99
CA ARG A 296 -6.30 -3.90 -8.09
C ARG A 296 -7.36 -4.79 -8.76
N TYR A 297 -7.16 -5.05 -10.03
CA TYR A 297 -7.98 -5.92 -10.89
C TYR A 297 -7.11 -6.99 -11.55
N ARG A 298 -7.72 -8.04 -12.08
CA ARG A 298 -7.00 -9.07 -12.85
C ARG A 298 -6.26 -8.48 -14.06
N ASN A 299 -6.77 -7.42 -14.68
CA ASN A 299 -6.15 -6.69 -15.78
C ASN A 299 -5.37 -5.45 -15.31
N GLY A 300 -5.00 -5.38 -14.02
CA GLY A 300 -4.49 -4.18 -13.39
C GLY A 300 -3.12 -3.73 -13.89
N ALA A 301 -2.20 -4.65 -14.16
CA ALA A 301 -0.89 -4.30 -14.69
C ALA A 301 -0.97 -3.85 -16.14
N MET A 302 -1.79 -4.50 -16.98
CA MET A 302 -2.06 -4.05 -18.34
C MET A 302 -2.71 -2.66 -18.36
N THR A 303 -3.67 -2.40 -17.49
CA THR A 303 -4.29 -1.08 -17.33
C THR A 303 -3.26 0.00 -17.04
N VAL A 304 -2.33 -0.25 -16.11
CA VAL A 304 -1.25 0.69 -15.79
C VAL A 304 -0.27 0.84 -16.97
N ARG A 305 0.07 -0.25 -17.66
CA ARG A 305 0.90 -0.23 -18.86
C ARG A 305 0.31 0.71 -19.91
N ILE A 306 -1.00 0.63 -20.15
CA ILE A 306 -1.72 1.50 -21.10
C ILE A 306 -1.68 2.96 -20.62
N ILE A 307 -2.06 3.25 -19.37
CA ILE A 307 -2.09 4.63 -18.85
C ILE A 307 -0.69 5.28 -18.90
N THR A 308 0.37 4.49 -18.70
CA THR A 308 1.77 4.98 -18.74
C THR A 308 2.17 5.51 -20.13
N LEU A 309 1.50 5.09 -21.22
CA LEU A 309 1.76 5.56 -22.57
C LEU A 309 1.13 6.93 -22.88
N LEU A 310 0.07 7.34 -22.19
CA LEU A 310 -0.61 8.62 -22.45
C LEU A 310 0.33 9.85 -22.43
N PRO A 311 1.17 10.04 -21.40
CA PRO A 311 2.09 11.18 -21.37
C PRO A 311 3.14 11.14 -22.48
N ALA A 312 3.53 9.95 -22.94
CA ALA A 312 4.48 9.80 -24.02
C ALA A 312 3.88 10.23 -25.37
N LEU A 313 2.59 9.93 -25.58
CA LEU A 313 1.89 10.23 -26.83
C LEU A 313 1.86 11.75 -27.11
N VAL A 314 1.70 12.57 -26.10
CA VAL A 314 1.62 14.04 -26.19
C VAL A 314 2.95 14.72 -25.82
N GLY A 315 4.05 13.98 -25.66
CA GLY A 315 5.34 14.54 -25.28
C GLY A 315 5.35 15.27 -23.93
N ALA A 316 4.46 14.93 -23.01
CA ALA A 316 4.29 15.62 -21.71
C ALA A 316 5.59 15.62 -20.89
N TRP A 317 6.37 14.57 -20.97
CA TRP A 317 7.63 14.41 -20.24
C TRP A 317 8.71 15.46 -20.54
N LYS A 318 8.56 16.23 -21.63
CA LYS A 318 9.47 17.33 -21.98
C LYS A 318 9.23 18.60 -21.15
N LYS A 319 8.15 18.66 -20.38
CA LYS A 319 7.69 19.87 -19.71
C LYS A 319 7.76 19.72 -18.19
N PRO A 320 8.27 20.71 -17.46
CA PRO A 320 8.14 20.73 -16.02
C PRO A 320 6.69 20.57 -15.60
N GLY A 321 6.42 19.63 -14.70
CA GLY A 321 5.05 19.30 -14.26
C GLY A 321 4.24 18.41 -15.21
N GLY A 322 4.76 18.08 -16.38
CA GLY A 322 4.13 17.18 -17.36
C GLY A 322 4.64 15.73 -17.23
N GLY A 323 3.76 14.75 -17.39
CA GLY A 323 4.10 13.33 -17.29
C GLY A 323 3.24 12.55 -16.34
N LEU A 324 3.78 11.48 -15.76
CA LEU A 324 3.05 10.62 -14.83
C LEU A 324 3.69 10.65 -13.44
N CYS A 325 2.90 11.03 -12.42
CA CYS A 325 3.24 10.93 -11.02
C CYS A 325 2.65 9.64 -10.46
N GLY A 326 3.48 8.60 -10.37
CA GLY A 326 3.12 7.29 -9.81
C GLY A 326 3.61 7.11 -8.39
N CYS A 327 4.10 5.91 -8.08
CA CYS A 327 4.95 5.65 -6.92
C CYS A 327 6.38 5.58 -7.43
N ARG A 328 7.21 6.50 -7.00
CA ARG A 328 8.65 6.40 -7.25
C ARG A 328 9.21 5.33 -6.33
N VAL A 329 9.80 4.31 -6.88
CA VAL A 329 10.59 3.39 -6.07
C VAL A 329 11.87 4.13 -5.69
N THR A 330 11.96 4.50 -4.42
CA THR A 330 13.19 5.05 -3.87
C THR A 330 14.30 4.04 -4.09
N ARG A 331 15.36 4.42 -4.77
CA ARG A 331 16.39 3.53 -5.30
C ARG A 331 17.05 2.66 -4.23
N LYS A 332 17.48 1.47 -4.62
CA LYS A 332 18.41 0.62 -3.85
C LYS A 332 19.65 1.39 -3.37
N ALA A 333 20.06 2.43 -4.10
CA ALA A 333 21.23 3.23 -3.81
C ALA A 333 21.14 4.08 -2.52
N LEU A 334 19.92 4.45 -2.05
CA LEU A 334 19.76 5.26 -0.84
C LEU A 334 19.90 4.47 0.46
N VAL A 335 19.43 3.23 0.46
CA VAL A 335 19.58 2.29 1.57
C VAL A 335 19.75 0.90 0.98
N ASP A 336 20.87 0.28 1.23
CA ASP A 336 21.10 -1.12 0.87
C ASP A 336 20.34 -2.04 1.82
N LEU A 337 19.14 -2.45 1.39
CA LEU A 337 18.28 -3.35 2.17
C LEU A 337 18.90 -4.73 2.40
N ASP A 338 19.83 -5.17 1.56
CA ASP A 338 20.46 -6.47 1.72
C ASP A 338 21.36 -6.50 2.95
N ARG A 339 21.85 -5.34 3.40
CA ARG A 339 22.55 -5.22 4.68
C ARG A 339 21.65 -5.46 5.88
N ILE A 340 20.35 -5.18 5.75
CA ILE A 340 19.35 -5.44 6.79
C ILE A 340 18.78 -6.84 6.65
N ARG A 341 18.44 -7.24 5.43
CA ARG A 341 17.77 -8.51 5.14
C ARG A 341 18.68 -9.72 5.16
N ARG A 342 19.96 -9.51 4.92
CA ARG A 342 21.01 -10.53 4.90
C ARG A 342 20.61 -11.76 4.09
N PRO A 343 20.38 -11.62 2.76
CA PRO A 343 20.09 -12.77 1.91
C PRO A 343 21.24 -13.80 1.90
N ASP A 344 22.48 -13.36 2.19
CA ASP A 344 23.66 -14.18 2.35
C ASP A 344 23.60 -15.16 3.55
N PHE A 345 22.67 -14.97 4.48
CA PHE A 345 22.44 -15.92 5.57
C PHE A 345 21.65 -17.16 5.15
N ARG A 346 21.15 -17.19 3.94
CA ARG A 346 20.37 -18.29 3.40
C ARG A 346 21.19 -19.14 2.43
N ASP A 347 21.28 -20.44 2.70
CA ASP A 347 22.05 -21.38 1.88
C ASP A 347 21.32 -21.78 0.58
N LYS A 348 19.99 -21.81 0.59
CA LYS A 348 19.14 -22.25 -0.54
C LYS A 348 17.93 -21.34 -0.69
N PRO A 349 17.42 -21.13 -1.92
CA PRO A 349 16.13 -20.47 -2.12
C PRO A 349 15.03 -21.16 -1.30
N GLY A 350 14.28 -20.41 -0.51
CA GLY A 350 13.19 -20.91 0.30
C GLY A 350 11.87 -21.00 -0.44
N ARG A 351 10.90 -21.73 0.15
CA ARG A 351 9.52 -21.73 -0.29
C ARG A 351 8.96 -20.31 -0.24
N LYS A 352 8.45 -19.82 -1.35
CA LYS A 352 7.77 -18.51 -1.44
C LYS A 352 6.27 -18.67 -1.30
N ILE A 353 5.65 -17.85 -0.47
CA ILE A 353 4.19 -17.80 -0.28
C ILE A 353 3.76 -16.36 -0.57
N ASN A 354 2.90 -16.20 -1.58
CA ASN A 354 2.33 -14.90 -1.87
C ASN A 354 1.35 -14.50 -0.74
N ILE A 355 1.50 -13.31 -0.20
CA ILE A 355 0.66 -12.82 0.90
C ILE A 355 -0.84 -12.82 0.55
N ASN A 356 -1.18 -12.63 -0.72
CA ASN A 356 -2.58 -12.69 -1.20
C ASN A 356 -3.16 -14.11 -1.15
N GLN A 357 -2.31 -15.12 -1.03
CA GLN A 357 -2.66 -16.54 -0.95
C GLN A 357 -2.38 -17.13 0.45
N LEU A 358 -2.21 -16.27 1.45
CA LEU A 358 -1.93 -16.69 2.83
C LEU A 358 -3.02 -17.61 3.38
N ALA A 359 -4.29 -17.33 3.08
CA ALA A 359 -5.42 -18.16 3.54
C ALA A 359 -5.27 -19.62 3.06
N GLY A 360 -5.02 -19.80 1.76
CA GLY A 360 -4.77 -21.13 1.18
C GLY A 360 -3.50 -21.80 1.73
N ALA A 361 -2.44 -21.01 1.96
CA ALA A 361 -1.20 -21.57 2.52
C ALA A 361 -1.35 -22.05 3.97
N LEU A 362 -2.17 -21.40 4.78
CA LEU A 362 -2.45 -21.83 6.16
C LEU A 362 -3.37 -23.05 6.23
N THR A 363 -4.13 -23.37 5.19
CA THR A 363 -5.02 -24.53 5.13
C THR A 363 -4.47 -25.67 4.27
N ASP A 364 -3.30 -25.49 3.64
CA ASP A 364 -2.64 -26.51 2.80
C ASP A 364 -2.16 -27.70 3.64
N GLN A 365 -2.75 -28.89 3.40
CA GLN A 365 -2.38 -30.14 4.08
C GLN A 365 -1.15 -30.84 3.45
N LYS A 366 -0.81 -30.52 2.19
CA LYS A 366 0.30 -31.16 1.49
C LYS A 366 1.65 -30.56 1.87
N LYS A 367 1.66 -29.24 2.06
CA LYS A 367 2.84 -28.49 2.52
C LYS A 367 2.44 -27.61 3.70
N PRO A 368 2.16 -28.19 4.88
CA PRO A 368 1.56 -27.45 5.97
C PRO A 368 2.51 -26.40 6.54
N VAL A 369 1.98 -25.20 6.79
CA VAL A 369 2.59 -24.24 7.70
C VAL A 369 2.28 -24.69 9.13
N LYS A 370 3.30 -24.88 9.95
CA LYS A 370 3.23 -25.31 11.35
C LYS A 370 3.52 -24.19 12.34
N SER A 371 4.17 -23.11 11.88
CA SER A 371 4.31 -21.90 12.68
C SER A 371 4.16 -20.65 11.82
N LEU A 372 3.43 -19.67 12.35
CA LEU A 372 3.25 -18.35 11.76
C LEU A 372 3.80 -17.29 12.74
N TYR A 373 4.73 -16.44 12.28
CA TYR A 373 5.20 -15.29 13.03
C TYR A 373 4.75 -13.99 12.36
N VAL A 374 3.90 -13.22 13.03
CA VAL A 374 3.31 -12.00 12.47
C VAL A 374 3.89 -10.76 13.14
N TYR A 375 4.34 -9.80 12.33
CA TYR A 375 4.76 -8.47 12.80
C TYR A 375 4.53 -7.41 11.72
N GLY A 376 4.17 -6.20 12.11
CA GLY A 376 3.85 -5.12 11.16
C GLY A 376 2.75 -5.48 10.15
N LEU A 377 1.84 -6.34 10.52
CA LEU A 377 0.73 -6.84 9.70
C LEU A 377 -0.43 -7.31 10.58
N ASN A 378 -1.65 -7.07 10.16
CA ASN A 378 -2.87 -7.61 10.78
C ASN A 378 -3.67 -8.42 9.74
N PRO A 379 -3.24 -9.66 9.41
CA PRO A 379 -3.80 -10.42 8.30
C PRO A 379 -5.29 -10.75 8.46
N ALA A 380 -5.78 -11.01 9.68
CA ALA A 380 -7.19 -11.32 9.92
C ALA A 380 -8.15 -10.27 9.34
N ASP A 381 -7.73 -8.99 9.35
CA ASP A 381 -8.54 -7.87 8.88
C ASP A 381 -8.14 -7.36 7.48
N THR A 382 -6.98 -7.77 6.94
CA THR A 382 -6.42 -7.11 5.75
C THR A 382 -6.14 -8.03 4.56
N VAL A 383 -6.22 -9.35 4.74
CA VAL A 383 -5.97 -10.33 3.69
C VAL A 383 -7.29 -10.89 3.14
N SER A 384 -7.32 -11.15 1.84
CA SER A 384 -8.48 -11.71 1.13
C SER A 384 -8.84 -13.12 1.59
N ASP A 385 -10.07 -13.55 1.29
CA ASP A 385 -10.64 -14.85 1.66
C ASP A 385 -10.60 -15.06 3.18
N GLN A 386 -11.09 -14.02 3.88
CA GLN A 386 -11.02 -13.92 5.34
C GLN A 386 -11.58 -15.14 6.05
N LYS A 387 -12.64 -15.78 5.52
CA LYS A 387 -13.23 -16.98 6.13
C LYS A 387 -12.22 -18.12 6.20
N VAL A 388 -11.59 -18.47 5.08
CA VAL A 388 -10.55 -19.51 5.00
C VAL A 388 -9.32 -19.12 5.81
N LEU A 389 -8.96 -17.83 5.82
CA LEU A 389 -7.86 -17.33 6.64
C LEU A 389 -8.11 -17.56 8.12
N LEU A 390 -9.31 -17.26 8.61
CA LEU A 390 -9.69 -17.47 10.02
C LEU A 390 -9.72 -18.94 10.39
N GLU A 391 -10.18 -19.83 9.49
CA GLU A 391 -10.08 -21.28 9.66
C GLU A 391 -8.62 -21.72 9.82
N GLY A 392 -7.71 -21.17 8.99
CA GLY A 392 -6.28 -21.42 9.09
C GLY A 392 -5.66 -20.92 10.40
N LEU A 393 -6.00 -19.71 10.84
CA LEU A 393 -5.52 -19.13 12.09
C LEU A 393 -6.05 -19.85 13.33
N ALA A 394 -7.26 -20.41 13.26
CA ALA A 394 -7.89 -21.14 14.35
C ALA A 394 -7.31 -22.55 14.57
N ARG A 395 -6.47 -23.06 13.69
CA ARG A 395 -5.86 -24.37 13.82
C ARG A 395 -5.01 -24.48 15.09
N GLU A 396 -5.29 -25.44 15.94
CA GLU A 396 -4.53 -25.68 17.19
C GLU A 396 -3.13 -26.28 16.93
N ASP A 397 -2.91 -26.90 15.75
CA ASP A 397 -1.60 -27.41 15.30
C ASP A 397 -0.73 -26.37 14.59
N LEU A 398 -1.22 -25.13 14.43
CA LEU A 398 -0.49 -23.97 13.95
C LEU A 398 0.03 -23.16 15.14
N PHE A 399 1.32 -23.21 15.44
CA PHE A 399 1.91 -22.36 16.47
C PHE A 399 2.06 -20.93 15.97
N THR A 400 1.30 -20.00 16.53
CA THR A 400 1.26 -18.59 16.07
C THR A 400 1.88 -17.65 17.10
N VAL A 401 2.82 -16.83 16.67
CA VAL A 401 3.43 -15.75 17.44
C VAL A 401 3.07 -14.42 16.78
N VAL A 402 2.59 -13.45 17.56
CA VAL A 402 2.28 -12.11 17.07
C VAL A 402 3.06 -11.08 17.89
N HIS A 403 3.75 -10.17 17.20
CA HIS A 403 4.45 -9.03 17.80
C HIS A 403 3.70 -7.75 17.46
N GLU A 404 2.93 -7.22 18.43
CA GLU A 404 1.94 -6.17 18.17
C GLU A 404 1.83 -5.19 19.36
N ARG A 405 1.32 -3.99 19.09
CA ARG A 405 1.08 -2.92 20.07
C ARG A 405 -0.27 -3.05 20.77
N PHE A 406 -1.26 -3.61 20.07
CA PHE A 406 -2.64 -3.73 20.51
C PHE A 406 -3.19 -5.14 20.31
N MET A 407 -4.29 -5.47 21.00
CA MET A 407 -5.02 -6.71 20.79
C MET A 407 -5.83 -6.62 19.50
N THR A 408 -5.17 -6.81 18.35
CA THR A 408 -5.80 -6.90 17.03
C THR A 408 -6.58 -8.21 16.88
N ASP A 409 -7.45 -8.29 15.87
CA ASP A 409 -8.17 -9.54 15.62
C ASP A 409 -7.21 -10.68 15.26
N THR A 410 -6.08 -10.42 14.58
CA THR A 410 -5.02 -11.41 14.41
C THR A 410 -4.40 -11.87 15.74
N ALA A 411 -4.14 -10.93 16.65
CA ALA A 411 -3.54 -11.24 17.95
C ALA A 411 -4.40 -12.19 18.79
N ARG A 412 -5.73 -12.16 18.63
CA ARG A 412 -6.64 -13.08 19.33
C ARG A 412 -6.41 -14.56 18.99
N TYR A 413 -5.81 -14.85 17.84
CA TYR A 413 -5.50 -16.23 17.38
C TYR A 413 -4.10 -16.70 17.71
N CYS A 414 -3.24 -15.88 18.33
CA CYS A 414 -1.87 -16.28 18.62
C CYS A 414 -1.76 -17.15 19.89
N ASP A 415 -0.69 -17.92 19.95
CA ASP A 415 -0.29 -18.68 21.13
C ASP A 415 0.58 -17.83 22.06
N ILE A 416 1.48 -17.03 21.47
CA ILE A 416 2.34 -16.07 22.18
C ILE A 416 2.16 -14.69 21.57
N LEU A 417 1.88 -13.70 22.41
CA LEU A 417 1.76 -12.30 22.06
C LEU A 417 2.92 -11.52 22.68
N LEU A 418 3.71 -10.88 21.83
CA LEU A 418 4.87 -10.08 22.23
C LEU A 418 4.55 -8.58 22.15
N PRO A 419 4.94 -7.76 23.14
CA PRO A 419 4.64 -6.33 23.17
C PRO A 419 5.60 -5.54 22.30
N ALA A 420 5.08 -4.82 21.29
CA ALA A 420 5.84 -4.01 20.37
C ALA A 420 5.93 -2.53 20.77
N VAL A 421 6.99 -1.86 20.33
CA VAL A 421 7.22 -0.43 20.57
C VAL A 421 6.54 0.46 19.52
N PHE A 422 6.39 1.74 19.84
CA PHE A 422 6.09 2.80 18.89
C PHE A 422 7.36 3.44 18.34
N SER A 423 7.26 4.14 17.21
CA SER A 423 8.45 4.73 16.54
C SER A 423 9.29 5.66 17.41
N PRO A 424 8.75 6.48 18.35
CA PRO A 424 9.60 7.28 19.23
C PRO A 424 10.36 6.48 20.30
N GLU A 425 10.08 5.19 20.44
CA GLU A 425 10.71 4.29 21.41
C GLU A 425 11.84 3.44 20.81
N GLN A 426 12.20 3.66 19.54
CA GLN A 426 13.20 2.91 18.78
C GLN A 426 13.99 3.81 17.83
N THR A 427 15.12 3.30 17.35
CA THR A 427 15.88 3.93 16.27
C THR A 427 15.59 3.25 14.93
N ASP A 428 15.44 4.04 13.85
CA ASP A 428 15.11 3.50 12.53
C ASP A 428 15.52 4.46 11.39
N ILE A 429 15.51 3.95 10.16
CA ILE A 429 15.66 4.72 8.92
C ILE A 429 14.35 4.70 8.16
N TYR A 430 13.97 5.86 7.61
CA TYR A 430 12.72 6.01 6.88
C TYR A 430 12.98 6.51 5.47
N ARG A 431 12.49 5.78 4.46
CA ARG A 431 12.46 6.25 3.08
C ARG A 431 11.02 6.46 2.64
N SER A 432 10.77 7.60 2.05
CA SER A 432 9.51 7.83 1.37
C SER A 432 9.45 7.03 0.07
N TYR A 433 8.29 6.43 -0.23
CA TYR A 433 8.03 5.82 -1.54
C TYR A 433 7.30 6.76 -2.50
N GLY A 434 7.00 7.99 -2.08
CA GLY A 434 6.39 9.02 -2.90
C GLY A 434 7.34 10.17 -3.25
N TYR A 435 8.38 10.36 -2.46
CA TYR A 435 9.34 11.46 -2.61
C TYR A 435 10.77 10.96 -2.42
N PRO A 436 11.78 11.54 -3.06
CA PRO A 436 13.16 11.14 -2.87
C PRO A 436 13.71 11.71 -1.54
N SER A 437 13.27 11.15 -0.42
CA SER A 437 13.72 11.58 0.91
C SER A 437 14.11 10.41 1.80
N VAL A 438 15.12 10.65 2.62
CA VAL A 438 15.61 9.74 3.66
C VAL A 438 15.55 10.47 5.01
N GLY A 439 15.01 9.80 6.02
CA GLY A 439 14.96 10.30 7.39
C GLY A 439 15.61 9.34 8.37
N TYR A 440 16.17 9.88 9.43
CA TYR A 440 16.74 9.14 10.56
C TYR A 440 15.90 9.39 11.80
N GLY A 441 15.10 8.41 12.21
CA GLY A 441 14.30 8.47 13.43
C GLY A 441 15.09 7.96 14.63
N LYS A 442 15.47 8.84 15.53
CA LYS A 442 16.15 8.50 16.79
C LYS A 442 15.16 8.16 17.87
N LYS A 443 15.54 7.23 18.75
CA LYS A 443 14.80 6.99 19.99
C LYS A 443 14.67 8.28 20.80
N ILE A 444 13.47 8.62 21.25
CA ILE A 444 13.14 9.84 21.98
C ILE A 444 12.78 9.53 23.43
N VAL A 445 12.04 8.44 23.66
CA VAL A 445 11.62 7.96 24.97
C VAL A 445 11.93 6.48 25.14
N GLU A 446 12.06 6.03 26.38
CA GLU A 446 12.25 4.61 26.66
C GLU A 446 10.95 3.82 26.34
N PRO A 447 11.08 2.57 25.90
CA PRO A 447 9.96 1.67 25.70
C PRO A 447 9.07 1.57 26.93
N ALA A 448 7.75 1.61 26.74
CA ALA A 448 6.81 1.43 27.84
C ALA A 448 6.74 -0.04 28.27
N GLY A 449 6.65 -0.29 29.58
CA GLY A 449 6.58 -1.65 30.13
C GLY A 449 7.79 -2.49 29.72
N GLU A 450 7.52 -3.67 29.15
CA GLU A 450 8.54 -4.59 28.66
C GLU A 450 8.56 -4.65 27.11
N CYS A 451 8.01 -3.62 26.43
CA CYS A 451 7.97 -3.57 24.96
C CYS A 451 9.38 -3.59 24.36
N LYS A 452 9.50 -4.28 23.24
CA LYS A 452 10.76 -4.34 22.48
C LYS A 452 10.50 -4.03 21.00
N SER A 453 11.52 -3.48 20.35
CA SER A 453 11.51 -3.30 18.91
C SER A 453 11.60 -4.65 18.18
N ASN A 454 11.28 -4.68 16.89
CA ASN A 454 11.47 -5.87 16.07
C ASN A 454 12.96 -6.29 16.09
N TRP A 455 13.87 -5.31 15.94
CA TRP A 455 15.31 -5.54 15.99
C TRP A 455 15.74 -6.28 17.27
N ASN A 456 15.41 -5.73 18.42
CA ASN A 456 15.77 -6.32 19.71
C ASN A 456 15.11 -7.68 19.95
N THR A 457 13.86 -7.86 19.48
CA THR A 457 13.15 -9.13 19.58
C THR A 457 13.85 -10.22 18.76
N PHE A 458 14.24 -9.91 17.50
CA PHE A 458 14.96 -10.90 16.67
C PHE A 458 16.37 -11.18 17.18
N GLN A 459 17.05 -10.23 17.82
CA GLN A 459 18.33 -10.48 18.48
C GLN A 459 18.21 -11.53 19.60
N ILE A 460 17.23 -11.34 20.49
CA ILE A 460 16.99 -12.28 21.61
C ILE A 460 16.63 -13.67 21.06
N LEU A 461 15.76 -13.77 20.08
CA LEU A 461 15.39 -15.02 19.43
C LEU A 461 16.58 -15.67 18.72
N ALA A 462 17.43 -14.90 18.05
CA ALA A 462 18.62 -15.40 17.37
C ALA A 462 19.61 -16.03 18.35
N LEU A 463 19.89 -15.34 19.46
CA LEU A 463 20.77 -15.86 20.51
C LEU A 463 20.21 -17.16 21.13
N ALA A 464 18.90 -17.24 21.36
CA ALA A 464 18.24 -18.44 21.91
C ALA A 464 18.17 -19.61 20.90
N MET A 465 18.13 -19.30 19.60
CA MET A 465 18.30 -20.30 18.55
C MET A 465 19.75 -20.80 18.40
N GLY A 466 20.70 -20.12 19.02
CA GLY A 466 22.13 -20.46 18.98
C GLY A 466 22.90 -19.77 17.85
N TYR A 467 22.33 -18.75 17.18
CA TYR A 467 23.02 -17.98 16.15
C TYR A 467 24.10 -17.07 16.77
N ARG A 468 25.26 -16.97 16.14
CA ARG A 468 26.44 -16.31 16.70
C ARG A 468 26.98 -15.19 15.83
N GLU A 469 26.37 -14.93 14.69
CA GLU A 469 26.77 -13.89 13.74
C GLU A 469 26.81 -12.52 14.45
N PRO A 470 27.85 -11.71 14.26
CA PRO A 470 28.00 -10.38 14.88
C PRO A 470 26.79 -9.46 14.59
N TYR A 471 26.16 -9.64 13.44
CA TYR A 471 24.95 -8.94 13.04
C TYR A 471 23.85 -8.97 14.12
N PHE A 472 23.60 -10.13 14.75
CA PHE A 472 22.58 -10.27 15.80
C PHE A 472 23.00 -9.69 17.16
N ARG A 473 24.12 -8.97 17.23
CA ARG A 473 24.59 -8.28 18.44
C ARG A 473 24.70 -6.77 18.29
N MET A 474 24.50 -6.26 17.07
CA MET A 474 24.57 -4.83 16.80
C MET A 474 23.37 -4.12 17.43
N SER A 475 23.58 -2.92 17.98
CA SER A 475 22.47 -2.07 18.40
C SER A 475 21.72 -1.48 17.20
N GLU A 476 20.54 -0.91 17.45
CA GLU A 476 19.76 -0.21 16.41
C GLU A 476 20.54 0.99 15.86
N GLU A 477 21.28 1.67 16.71
CA GLU A 477 22.12 2.80 16.34
C GLU A 477 23.31 2.35 15.48
N GLU A 478 23.95 1.23 15.82
CA GLU A 478 25.06 0.68 15.03
C GLU A 478 24.61 0.27 13.64
N ILE A 479 23.51 -0.46 13.50
CA ILE A 479 23.02 -0.84 12.16
C ILE A 479 22.56 0.37 11.37
N ALA A 480 21.89 1.34 12.00
CA ALA A 480 21.50 2.59 11.35
C ALA A 480 22.73 3.39 10.89
N PHE A 481 23.76 3.48 11.73
CA PHE A 481 25.02 4.13 11.36
C PHE A 481 25.69 3.44 10.18
N HIS A 482 25.80 2.12 10.20
CA HIS A 482 26.37 1.34 9.09
C HIS A 482 25.64 1.54 7.76
N ILE A 483 24.32 1.70 7.80
CA ILE A 483 23.53 1.94 6.59
C ILE A 483 23.71 3.35 6.08
N LEU A 484 23.64 4.35 6.96
CA LEU A 484 23.75 5.77 6.59
C LEU A 484 25.16 6.16 6.16
N HIS A 485 26.21 5.55 6.72
CA HIS A 485 27.60 5.86 6.42
C HIS A 485 28.26 4.91 5.42
N HIS A 486 27.55 3.90 4.94
CA HIS A 486 28.04 3.14 3.80
C HIS A 486 28.09 4.09 2.59
N PRO A 487 29.18 4.06 1.80
CA PRO A 487 29.33 4.95 0.67
C PRO A 487 28.25 4.68 -0.38
N THR A 488 27.07 5.20 -0.11
CA THR A 488 26.14 5.52 -1.14
C THR A 488 26.57 6.90 -1.62
N GLU A 489 26.79 7.07 -2.89
CA GLU A 489 27.16 8.34 -3.53
C GLU A 489 26.28 9.54 -3.11
N TYR A 490 25.15 9.26 -2.46
CA TYR A 490 24.11 10.22 -2.11
C TYR A 490 24.39 11.03 -0.84
N LEU A 491 24.91 10.41 0.22
CA LEU A 491 25.26 11.17 1.43
C LEU A 491 26.39 12.16 1.16
N ASN A 492 27.23 11.89 0.16
CA ASN A 492 28.24 12.81 -0.31
C ASN A 492 27.68 14.00 -1.11
N GLN A 493 26.40 13.96 -1.50
CA GLN A 493 25.74 15.00 -2.30
C GLN A 493 24.87 15.95 -1.46
N ILE A 494 24.69 15.67 -0.16
CA ILE A 494 24.00 16.57 0.76
C ILE A 494 24.99 17.49 1.46
N SER A 495 24.53 18.70 1.82
CA SER A 495 25.36 19.66 2.54
C SER A 495 25.65 19.21 3.98
N ALA A 496 26.68 19.78 4.59
CA ALA A 496 27.00 19.54 6.01
C ALA A 496 25.84 19.93 6.95
N GLU A 497 25.06 20.96 6.60
CA GLU A 497 23.86 21.35 7.36
C GLU A 497 22.75 20.29 7.24
N GLU A 498 22.48 19.79 6.04
CA GLU A 498 21.51 18.72 5.80
C GLU A 498 21.92 17.43 6.50
N TYR A 499 23.21 17.08 6.45
CA TYR A 499 23.72 15.92 7.16
C TYR A 499 23.52 16.07 8.68
N THR A 500 23.85 17.24 9.25
CA THR A 500 23.63 17.52 10.67
C THR A 500 22.14 17.40 11.01
N TYR A 501 21.26 17.98 10.18
CA TYR A 501 19.82 17.91 10.37
C TYR A 501 19.28 16.46 10.31
N LEU A 502 19.80 15.65 9.38
CA LEU A 502 19.50 14.21 9.29
C LEU A 502 19.92 13.49 10.59
N MET A 503 21.17 13.68 11.02
CA MET A 503 21.71 13.00 12.20
C MET A 503 21.07 13.46 13.52
N GLU A 504 20.40 14.59 13.55
CA GLU A 504 19.59 15.04 14.67
C GLU A 504 18.15 14.44 14.70
N GLY A 505 17.81 13.59 13.75
CA GLY A 505 16.50 12.93 13.65
C GLY A 505 15.56 13.55 12.62
N GLY A 506 16.08 14.35 11.70
CA GLY A 506 15.34 14.92 10.58
C GLY A 506 15.31 14.04 9.35
N ALA A 507 14.82 14.61 8.24
CA ALA A 507 14.85 13.98 6.92
C ALA A 507 15.36 14.96 5.87
N VAL A 508 16.12 14.46 4.91
CA VAL A 508 16.68 15.24 3.81
C VAL A 508 16.13 14.78 2.48
N LYS A 509 15.97 15.72 1.55
CA LYS A 509 15.64 15.41 0.16
C LYS A 509 16.94 14.96 -0.53
N MET A 510 16.86 13.83 -1.18
CA MET A 510 17.97 13.34 -1.98
C MET A 510 17.97 14.03 -3.35
N PRO A 511 19.14 14.27 -3.94
CA PRO A 511 19.23 14.86 -5.28
C PRO A 511 18.33 14.13 -6.26
N GLY A 512 17.54 14.89 -7.03
CA GLY A 512 16.63 14.37 -8.02
C GLY A 512 17.39 13.65 -9.14
N GLU A 513 16.83 12.54 -9.61
CA GLU A 513 17.22 12.02 -10.91
C GLU A 513 16.31 12.61 -11.98
N ASP A 514 16.78 12.52 -13.22
CA ASP A 514 15.94 12.75 -14.36
C ASP A 514 14.64 11.93 -14.22
N HIS A 515 13.51 12.65 -14.15
CA HIS A 515 12.18 12.04 -14.00
C HIS A 515 11.80 11.15 -15.19
N LEU A 516 12.54 11.26 -16.31
CA LEU A 516 12.41 10.43 -17.51
C LEU A 516 13.60 9.46 -17.68
N LYS A 517 14.23 9.00 -16.63
CA LYS A 517 15.25 7.97 -16.75
C LYS A 517 14.63 6.65 -17.21
N ILE A 518 14.70 6.39 -18.51
CA ILE A 518 14.23 5.16 -19.14
C ILE A 518 15.32 4.10 -19.03
N GLU A 519 14.98 2.92 -18.48
CA GLU A 519 15.91 1.81 -18.29
C GLU A 519 15.55 0.56 -19.16
N THR A 520 14.92 0.79 -20.28
CA THR A 520 14.76 -0.23 -21.31
C THR A 520 16.10 -0.50 -22.01
N LYS A 521 16.25 -1.61 -22.71
CA LYS A 521 17.52 -2.02 -23.38
C LYS A 521 18.09 -0.96 -24.33
N ASN A 522 17.22 -0.19 -24.99
CA ASN A 522 17.61 0.86 -25.95
C ASN A 522 17.38 2.28 -25.45
N GLY A 523 16.99 2.45 -24.17
CA GLY A 523 16.70 3.77 -23.58
C GLY A 523 15.45 4.45 -24.14
N LYS A 524 14.51 3.69 -24.72
CA LYS A 524 13.27 4.21 -25.32
C LYS A 524 12.02 3.72 -24.58
N ILE A 525 10.95 4.50 -24.63
CA ILE A 525 9.62 4.14 -24.14
C ILE A 525 9.02 3.11 -25.10
N LEU A 526 8.58 1.95 -24.59
CA LEU A 526 8.11 0.84 -25.40
C LEU A 526 6.58 0.89 -25.56
N PHE A 527 6.09 1.31 -26.73
CA PHE A 527 4.70 1.10 -27.14
C PHE A 527 4.44 -0.37 -27.50
N VAL A 528 5.45 -1.04 -28.07
CA VAL A 528 5.47 -2.48 -28.28
C VAL A 528 6.64 -3.07 -27.51
N ASN A 529 6.38 -4.00 -26.62
CA ASN A 529 7.42 -4.70 -25.88
C ASN A 529 7.53 -6.14 -26.40
N GLN A 530 8.61 -6.43 -27.14
CA GLN A 530 8.83 -7.75 -27.76
C GLN A 530 9.07 -8.88 -26.76
N GLU A 531 9.44 -8.54 -25.51
CA GLU A 531 9.73 -9.51 -24.44
C GLU A 531 8.49 -9.82 -23.59
N ALA A 532 7.44 -9.00 -23.70
CA ALA A 532 6.19 -9.24 -22.99
C ALA A 532 5.36 -10.34 -23.66
N GLU A 533 4.62 -11.10 -22.88
CA GLU A 533 3.63 -12.07 -23.37
C GLU A 533 2.62 -11.39 -24.28
N GLU A 534 2.03 -10.28 -23.83
CA GLU A 534 1.22 -9.38 -24.65
C GLU A 534 2.12 -8.26 -25.19
N LYS A 535 2.60 -8.41 -26.42
CA LYS A 535 3.55 -7.47 -27.02
C LYS A 535 2.97 -6.08 -27.19
N ILE A 536 1.73 -5.98 -27.69
CA ILE A 536 0.99 -4.73 -27.91
C ILE A 536 0.00 -4.54 -26.77
N PRO A 537 0.00 -3.40 -26.07
CA PRO A 537 -1.00 -3.12 -25.04
C PRO A 537 -2.41 -3.13 -25.62
N ARG A 538 -3.32 -3.85 -24.94
CA ARG A 538 -4.72 -3.95 -25.36
C ARG A 538 -5.64 -3.97 -24.12
N TYR A 539 -6.89 -3.57 -24.29
CA TYR A 539 -7.87 -3.74 -23.25
C TYR A 539 -8.17 -5.22 -23.02
N ILE A 540 -8.08 -5.65 -21.77
CA ILE A 540 -8.46 -6.99 -21.32
C ILE A 540 -9.73 -6.86 -20.51
N GLN A 541 -10.83 -7.41 -21.04
CA GLN A 541 -12.12 -7.42 -20.34
C GLN A 541 -12.05 -8.36 -19.13
N LEU A 542 -12.60 -7.91 -18.01
CA LEU A 542 -12.78 -8.78 -16.84
C LEU A 542 -13.85 -9.86 -17.16
N GLU A 543 -13.64 -11.05 -16.63
CA GLU A 543 -14.62 -12.13 -16.78
C GLU A 543 -15.94 -11.76 -16.11
N GLU A 544 -17.03 -12.16 -16.74
CA GLU A 544 -18.36 -12.08 -16.14
C GLU A 544 -18.49 -13.07 -14.99
N ASP A 545 -19.34 -12.76 -14.04
CA ASP A 545 -19.66 -13.58 -12.88
C ASP A 545 -21.19 -13.64 -12.73
N GLU A 546 -21.68 -14.66 -12.04
CA GLU A 546 -23.12 -14.80 -11.73
C GLU A 546 -23.67 -13.66 -10.87
N TYR A 547 -22.80 -12.97 -10.11
CA TYR A 547 -23.15 -11.86 -9.24
C TYR A 547 -23.10 -10.53 -9.98
N PRO A 548 -24.20 -9.73 -9.96
CA PRO A 548 -24.35 -8.59 -10.85
C PRO A 548 -23.62 -7.32 -10.41
N LEU A 549 -23.25 -7.21 -9.12
CA LEU A 549 -22.67 -5.98 -8.57
C LEU A 549 -21.15 -6.09 -8.45
N HIS A 550 -20.44 -5.06 -8.86
CA HIS A 550 -18.99 -4.96 -8.73
C HIS A 550 -18.62 -4.33 -7.37
N LEU A 551 -17.89 -5.07 -6.55
CA LEU A 551 -17.44 -4.62 -5.24
C LEU A 551 -16.10 -3.93 -5.34
N VAL A 552 -16.00 -2.70 -4.82
CA VAL A 552 -14.75 -1.96 -4.69
C VAL A 552 -14.47 -1.63 -3.22
N ALA A 553 -13.24 -1.91 -2.78
CA ALA A 553 -12.74 -1.58 -1.45
C ALA A 553 -11.81 -0.37 -1.53
N VAL A 554 -12.13 0.69 -0.79
CA VAL A 554 -11.47 1.99 -0.92
C VAL A 554 -10.95 2.52 0.42
N PRO A 555 -9.89 3.38 0.43
CA PRO A 555 -9.29 3.84 1.67
C PRO A 555 -10.20 4.81 2.45
N SER A 556 -10.08 4.79 3.77
CA SER A 556 -10.68 5.77 4.68
C SER A 556 -9.81 7.01 4.84
N GLU A 557 -10.46 8.15 5.10
CA GLU A 557 -9.78 9.38 5.49
C GLU A 557 -9.30 9.36 6.96
N TYR A 558 -9.92 8.55 7.80
CA TYR A 558 -9.76 8.56 9.25
C TYR A 558 -8.87 7.44 9.77
N THR A 559 -8.85 6.29 9.11
CA THR A 559 -7.95 5.18 9.42
C THR A 559 -6.99 4.93 8.27
N LEU A 560 -5.90 4.23 8.52
CA LEU A 560 -4.95 3.79 7.50
C LEU A 560 -4.86 2.27 7.57
N ASN A 561 -5.62 1.58 6.71
CA ASN A 561 -5.92 0.16 6.88
C ASN A 561 -6.46 -0.08 8.32
N THR A 562 -5.82 -0.92 9.13
CA THR A 562 -6.17 -1.12 10.55
C THR A 562 -5.39 -0.25 11.53
N GLU A 563 -4.55 0.67 11.06
CA GLU A 563 -3.90 1.65 11.91
C GLU A 563 -4.87 2.73 12.38
N PHE A 564 -4.71 3.21 13.59
CA PHE A 564 -5.56 4.19 14.27
C PHE A 564 -6.97 3.69 14.64
N THR A 565 -7.24 2.37 14.56
CA THR A 565 -8.48 1.77 15.06
C THR A 565 -8.50 1.66 16.60
N ASP A 566 -7.34 1.77 17.23
CA ASP A 566 -7.18 1.96 18.68
C ASP A 566 -7.74 3.31 19.18
N ARG A 567 -7.95 4.26 18.28
CA ARG A 567 -8.39 5.62 18.58
C ARG A 567 -9.87 5.82 18.33
N LYS A 568 -10.63 5.96 19.43
CA LYS A 568 -12.08 6.16 19.37
C LYS A 568 -12.48 7.39 18.57
N ASP A 569 -11.73 8.49 18.64
CA ASP A 569 -12.01 9.71 17.85
C ASP A 569 -11.87 9.48 16.35
N MET A 570 -11.05 8.53 15.91
CA MET A 570 -10.90 8.17 14.49
C MET A 570 -11.97 7.16 14.05
N THR A 571 -12.26 6.17 14.87
CA THR A 571 -13.30 5.17 14.57
C THR A 571 -14.70 5.78 14.61
N ASP A 572 -14.99 6.69 15.53
CA ASP A 572 -16.26 7.43 15.56
C ASP A 572 -16.47 8.27 14.27
N ARG A 573 -15.42 8.91 13.77
CA ARG A 573 -15.47 9.68 12.50
C ARG A 573 -15.55 8.79 11.26
N ARG A 574 -14.92 7.61 11.27
CA ARG A 574 -15.05 6.62 10.21
C ARG A 574 -16.48 6.06 10.16
N GLY A 575 -17.09 5.89 11.31
CA GLY A 575 -18.44 5.36 11.45
C GLY A 575 -18.51 3.83 11.35
N LYS A 576 -19.73 3.32 11.24
CA LYS A 576 -20.03 1.89 11.11
C LYS A 576 -19.66 1.37 9.72
N MET A 577 -19.52 0.05 9.59
CA MET A 577 -19.28 -0.61 8.32
C MET A 577 -20.51 -0.49 7.42
N THR A 578 -20.44 0.40 6.44
CA THR A 578 -21.51 0.64 5.45
C THR A 578 -21.13 0.07 4.08
N LEU A 579 -22.15 -0.29 3.31
CA LEU A 579 -22.03 -0.57 1.87
C LEU A 579 -22.70 0.57 1.11
N LYS A 580 -21.93 1.32 0.32
CA LYS A 580 -22.46 2.34 -0.58
C LYS A 580 -23.09 1.66 -1.79
N ILE A 581 -24.32 2.06 -2.11
CA ILE A 581 -25.16 1.42 -3.14
C ILE A 581 -25.84 2.52 -3.95
N HIS A 582 -25.79 2.39 -5.29
CA HIS A 582 -26.55 3.32 -6.13
C HIS A 582 -28.06 3.15 -5.92
N PRO A 583 -28.87 4.24 -5.83
CA PRO A 583 -30.30 4.16 -5.54
C PRO A 583 -31.09 3.25 -6.49
N VAL A 584 -30.71 3.17 -7.78
CA VAL A 584 -31.31 2.27 -8.76
C VAL A 584 -31.14 0.80 -8.38
N ASP A 585 -29.95 0.42 -7.90
CA ASP A 585 -29.64 -0.97 -7.51
C ASP A 585 -30.30 -1.33 -6.18
N ALA A 586 -30.37 -0.37 -5.25
CA ALA A 586 -31.09 -0.51 -3.99
C ALA A 586 -32.61 -0.66 -4.22
N GLY A 587 -33.19 0.19 -5.09
CA GLY A 587 -34.61 0.15 -5.42
C GLY A 587 -35.05 -1.17 -6.04
N LYS A 588 -34.25 -1.73 -6.96
CA LYS A 588 -34.51 -3.07 -7.56
C LYS A 588 -34.59 -4.20 -6.53
N ARG A 589 -34.00 -4.01 -5.35
CA ARG A 589 -33.90 -5.00 -4.27
C ARG A 589 -34.72 -4.64 -3.03
N GLY A 590 -35.50 -3.55 -3.06
CA GLY A 590 -36.29 -3.06 -1.94
C GLY A 590 -35.47 -2.60 -0.73
N ILE A 591 -34.22 -2.19 -0.95
CA ILE A 591 -33.30 -1.74 0.10
C ILE A 591 -33.49 -0.24 0.36
N ARG A 592 -33.53 0.14 1.64
CA ARG A 592 -33.63 1.53 2.10
C ARG A 592 -32.30 1.98 2.74
N ASN A 593 -32.07 3.28 2.71
CA ASN A 593 -30.91 3.87 3.39
C ASN A 593 -30.94 3.56 4.89
N GLY A 594 -29.77 3.17 5.46
CA GLY A 594 -29.64 2.81 6.87
C GLY A 594 -30.12 1.39 7.23
N GLN A 595 -30.68 0.63 6.28
CA GLN A 595 -31.17 -0.73 6.50
C GLN A 595 -29.99 -1.70 6.66
N ARG A 596 -30.13 -2.71 7.55
CA ARG A 596 -29.23 -3.87 7.56
C ARG A 596 -29.49 -4.73 6.32
N ILE A 597 -28.41 -5.10 5.66
CA ILE A 597 -28.40 -5.88 4.43
C ILE A 597 -27.35 -6.97 4.49
N LEU A 598 -27.55 -8.00 3.73
CA LEU A 598 -26.58 -9.04 3.46
C LEU A 598 -25.95 -8.82 2.09
N CYS A 599 -24.62 -8.67 2.04
CA CYS A 599 -23.82 -8.68 0.82
C CYS A 599 -23.14 -10.05 0.72
N PHE A 600 -23.24 -10.72 -0.41
CA PHE A 600 -22.82 -12.11 -0.53
C PHE A 600 -22.27 -12.47 -1.90
N ASN A 601 -21.41 -13.47 -1.90
CA ASN A 601 -20.98 -14.23 -3.07
C ASN A 601 -20.67 -15.67 -2.65
N ARG A 602 -20.07 -16.47 -3.54
CA ARG A 602 -19.72 -17.87 -3.23
C ARG A 602 -18.72 -18.08 -2.10
N LEU A 603 -17.98 -17.02 -1.68
CA LEU A 603 -16.98 -17.11 -0.61
C LEU A 603 -17.60 -16.94 0.76
N ALA A 604 -18.47 -15.94 0.91
CA ALA A 604 -19.05 -15.58 2.20
C ALA A 604 -20.32 -14.73 2.07
N GLU A 605 -20.97 -14.54 3.24
CA GLU A 605 -22.04 -13.59 3.48
C GLU A 605 -21.58 -12.59 4.55
N VAL A 606 -21.67 -11.30 4.25
CA VAL A 606 -21.24 -10.21 5.14
C VAL A 606 -22.37 -9.22 5.36
N GLU A 607 -22.65 -8.90 6.60
CA GLU A 607 -23.67 -7.92 6.95
C GLU A 607 -23.11 -6.49 6.91
N PHE A 608 -23.87 -5.59 6.28
CA PHE A 608 -23.58 -4.16 6.21
C PHE A 608 -24.80 -3.32 6.56
N ILE A 609 -24.54 -2.03 6.77
CA ILE A 609 -25.60 -1.01 6.76
C ILE A 609 -25.59 -0.38 5.37
N ALA A 610 -26.75 -0.35 4.71
CA ALA A 610 -26.90 0.26 3.39
C ALA A 610 -26.73 1.79 3.49
N GLU A 611 -25.89 2.33 2.61
CA GLU A 611 -25.72 3.78 2.42
C GLU A 611 -26.00 4.10 0.94
N LEU A 612 -27.07 4.85 0.68
CA LEU A 612 -27.41 5.22 -0.69
C LEU A 612 -26.48 6.33 -1.18
N GLU A 613 -25.83 6.09 -2.34
CA GLU A 613 -24.85 7.00 -2.93
C GLU A 613 -25.15 7.21 -4.43
N GLU A 614 -25.58 8.43 -4.79
CA GLU A 614 -25.88 8.78 -6.19
C GLU A 614 -24.61 9.02 -7.03
N LYS A 615 -23.49 9.33 -6.38
CA LYS A 615 -22.25 9.70 -7.04
C LYS A 615 -21.38 8.47 -7.35
N MET A 616 -21.99 7.44 -7.89
CA MET A 616 -21.35 6.23 -8.39
C MET A 616 -22.18 5.66 -9.55
N LEU A 617 -21.60 4.80 -10.38
CA LEU A 617 -22.35 4.15 -11.45
C LEU A 617 -23.22 3.01 -10.88
N PRO A 618 -24.43 2.77 -11.46
CA PRO A 618 -25.17 1.55 -11.18
C PRO A 618 -24.32 0.30 -11.39
N GLN A 619 -24.69 -0.79 -10.71
CA GLN A 619 -23.96 -2.06 -10.68
C GLN A 619 -22.59 -1.99 -10.00
N THR A 620 -22.30 -0.92 -9.25
CA THR A 620 -21.12 -0.79 -8.41
C THR A 620 -21.54 -0.62 -6.95
N VAL A 621 -20.86 -1.30 -6.04
CA VAL A 621 -21.00 -1.11 -4.60
C VAL A 621 -19.63 -0.85 -3.98
N ALA A 622 -19.55 -0.03 -2.94
CA ALA A 622 -18.26 0.37 -2.37
C ALA A 622 -18.26 0.27 -0.84
N VAL A 623 -17.16 -0.24 -0.30
CA VAL A 623 -16.85 -0.22 1.15
C VAL A 623 -15.68 0.70 1.41
N GLN A 624 -15.87 1.70 2.29
CA GLN A 624 -14.85 2.69 2.58
C GLN A 624 -14.15 2.40 3.90
N GLY A 625 -12.87 2.06 3.84
CA GLY A 625 -12.04 1.73 5.00
C GLY A 625 -11.94 0.24 5.26
N VAL A 626 -10.96 -0.11 6.08
CA VAL A 626 -10.79 -1.46 6.65
C VAL A 626 -11.38 -1.44 8.06
N TYR A 627 -12.19 -2.44 8.35
CA TYR A 627 -12.82 -2.65 9.66
C TYR A 627 -12.24 -3.90 10.30
N GLY A 628 -12.16 -3.92 11.63
CA GLY A 628 -11.86 -5.14 12.38
C GLY A 628 -13.04 -6.11 12.40
N ILE A 629 -12.75 -7.39 12.52
CA ILE A 629 -13.78 -8.42 12.75
C ILE A 629 -14.62 -8.08 13.96
N SER A 630 -13.99 -7.57 15.02
CA SER A 630 -14.64 -7.12 16.25
C SER A 630 -15.62 -5.95 16.08
N GLU A 631 -15.52 -5.21 14.96
CA GLU A 631 -16.42 -4.11 14.59
C GLU A 631 -17.53 -4.53 13.61
N SER A 632 -17.43 -5.74 13.05
CA SER A 632 -18.37 -6.25 12.05
C SER A 632 -19.70 -6.69 12.71
N LEU A 633 -20.74 -6.81 11.88
CA LEU A 633 -22.08 -7.17 12.37
C LEU A 633 -22.29 -8.69 12.52
N ASN A 634 -21.57 -9.50 11.74
CA ASN A 634 -21.69 -10.96 11.72
C ASN A 634 -20.35 -11.72 11.76
N GLY A 635 -19.27 -11.07 12.22
CA GLY A 635 -17.95 -11.69 12.36
C GLY A 635 -17.11 -11.72 11.07
N TYR A 636 -17.57 -11.06 10.00
CA TYR A 636 -16.85 -10.96 8.73
C TYR A 636 -16.79 -9.51 8.25
N THR A 637 -15.76 -9.20 7.46
CA THR A 637 -15.60 -7.90 6.82
C THR A 637 -15.57 -8.04 5.29
N VAL A 638 -15.41 -6.94 4.56
CA VAL A 638 -15.34 -6.94 3.10
C VAL A 638 -14.32 -7.94 2.54
N ASN A 639 -13.25 -8.23 3.28
CA ASN A 639 -12.21 -9.18 2.85
C ASN A 639 -12.70 -10.64 2.76
N ALA A 640 -13.80 -10.99 3.41
CA ALA A 640 -14.42 -12.29 3.26
C ALA A 640 -15.07 -12.49 1.86
N LEU A 641 -15.43 -11.37 1.20
CA LEU A 641 -15.98 -11.37 -0.15
C LEU A 641 -14.92 -11.27 -1.25
N CYS A 642 -13.62 -11.15 -0.87
CA CYS A 642 -12.53 -10.96 -1.79
C CYS A 642 -11.77 -12.28 -2.06
N HIS A 643 -11.49 -12.55 -3.34
CA HIS A 643 -10.75 -13.74 -3.77
C HIS A 643 -9.25 -13.63 -3.52
N GLN A 644 -8.57 -14.79 -3.42
CA GLN A 644 -7.10 -14.92 -3.44
C GLN A 644 -6.50 -14.84 -4.87
N ARG A 645 -7.27 -14.47 -5.87
CA ARG A 645 -6.79 -14.34 -7.26
C ARG A 645 -5.72 -13.27 -7.35
N LEU A 646 -4.76 -13.50 -8.24
CA LEU A 646 -3.67 -12.57 -8.52
C LEU A 646 -3.95 -11.78 -9.80
N SER A 647 -3.33 -10.63 -9.92
CA SER A 647 -3.37 -9.82 -11.14
C SER A 647 -2.63 -10.50 -12.30
N ASP A 648 -2.83 -9.99 -13.51
CA ASP A 648 -2.18 -10.40 -14.75
C ASP A 648 -0.65 -10.48 -14.62
N TRP A 649 -0.01 -9.40 -14.14
CA TRP A 649 1.42 -9.37 -13.84
C TRP A 649 1.68 -8.75 -12.47
N GLY A 650 2.85 -9.11 -11.88
CA GLY A 650 3.26 -8.61 -10.57
C GLY A 650 2.58 -9.30 -9.40
N GLU A 651 1.74 -10.31 -9.63
CA GLU A 651 1.11 -11.16 -8.61
C GLU A 651 0.41 -10.37 -7.48
N ALA A 652 -0.19 -9.23 -7.83
CA ALA A 652 -0.82 -8.34 -6.85
C ALA A 652 -2.22 -8.80 -6.46
N THR A 653 -2.73 -8.20 -5.39
CA THR A 653 -4.12 -8.37 -4.97
C THR A 653 -5.11 -7.84 -6.00
N THR A 654 -6.24 -8.51 -6.11
CA THR A 654 -7.38 -8.13 -6.96
C THR A 654 -8.59 -7.68 -6.11
N LEU A 655 -8.36 -6.90 -5.07
CA LEU A 655 -9.39 -6.45 -4.11
C LEU A 655 -10.58 -5.72 -4.75
N ASN A 656 -10.38 -5.10 -5.90
CA ASN A 656 -11.42 -4.38 -6.63
C ASN A 656 -12.02 -5.20 -7.79
N ASP A 657 -11.67 -6.49 -7.91
CA ASP A 657 -12.20 -7.40 -8.94
C ASP A 657 -12.99 -8.53 -8.30
N ASN A 658 -14.01 -8.16 -7.52
CA ASN A 658 -14.90 -9.11 -6.89
C ASN A 658 -16.35 -8.76 -7.23
N ARG A 659 -17.16 -9.80 -7.44
CA ARG A 659 -18.58 -9.66 -7.72
C ARG A 659 -19.39 -10.13 -6.51
N VAL A 660 -20.51 -9.45 -6.29
CA VAL A 660 -21.42 -9.71 -5.17
C VAL A 660 -22.88 -9.49 -5.58
N ASP A 661 -23.79 -9.98 -4.78
CA ASP A 661 -25.18 -9.50 -4.76
C ASP A 661 -25.56 -9.08 -3.34
N ILE A 662 -26.67 -8.38 -3.21
CA ILE A 662 -27.17 -7.84 -1.94
C ILE A 662 -28.64 -8.13 -1.77
N ARG A 663 -29.06 -8.35 -0.52
CA ARG A 663 -30.48 -8.49 -0.17
C ARG A 663 -30.77 -7.86 1.19
N PRO A 664 -32.01 -7.40 1.44
CA PRO A 664 -32.41 -6.99 2.79
C PRO A 664 -32.37 -8.17 3.76
N LEU A 665 -32.09 -7.85 5.04
CA LEU A 665 -32.21 -8.78 6.17
C LEU A 665 -33.59 -8.68 6.80
#